data_5ee4b0230152920251f5bd6d462cb9b0
#
_entry.id   5ee4b0230152920251f5bd6d462cb9b0
#
_cell.length_a   1.000
_cell.length_b   1.000
_cell.length_c   1.000
_cell.angle_alpha   90.00
_cell.angle_beta   90.00
_cell.angle_gamma   90.00
#
_symmetry.space_group_name_H-M   'P 1'
#
loop_
_entity.id
_entity.type
_entity.pdbx_description
1 polymer ?
#
loop_
_entity_poly.entity_id
_entity_poly.type
_entity_poly.pdbx_seq_one_letter_code
_entity_poly.pdbx_strand_id
1 'polypeptide(L)'
;MNDKQKRMLWRIGITAVWLMALQFIPVQGWLHLALYLVAYGIIGYDILRKAGKGIVNGRIFDENFLMTIATLGAFALAIYEQSGDYLEGIAVMLFYQIGEWFQSYAVGRSRKNIGALMDIRPDYANIERDGKLEKVDPDDVALGTTIVVQPGERVPLDGVVLRGTSSLNTSALTGESLPRDVQQGDEVISGCINMTGVLYVKTTKESEESTVSKILELVEDSGSHKSQSENFITKFAKVYTPAVCLGALALAIIPPAIQLMYGHADPQWENWIYRALIFLVISCPCALVISIPLSFFAGIGGASREGILIKGSNYMETLAQTRYIAFDKTGTLTKGNFEVNGVHHNQMEKEELLAYAAMAECASSHPISKSLQQAYGKPIDRNRVRNIHEISGHGVKAAVDGHIVAVGNDKLMKQMKISYVPCHSMGTILHVAVDGRYAGHIVISDVIKPHACQAIAALKRNGIKQTVMLTGDTRRTAENIAKDVGVDQVYSELLPADKVNKVEQLLARKGEKEKLAFVGDGINDAPVLTRADIGIAMGAMGSDAAIEAADVVLMDDDPLQIANAILLSRKCLRIVYENIVFALGIKFLCLGLGAVGIANMWFAIFADVGVMILAILNAIRALYAPSVSIKKDSRKMVLQPQSE
;
A
#
# COMPACT_ATOMS: atom_id res chain seq x y z
N MET A 1 -21.93 -10.85 -7.39
CA MET A 1 -22.84 -9.79 -7.93
C MET A 1 -23.79 -9.36 -6.83
N ASN A 2 -23.84 -8.07 -6.56
CA ASN A 2 -24.75 -7.45 -5.60
C ASN A 2 -26.18 -7.38 -6.22
N ASP A 3 -27.25 -7.31 -5.38
CA ASP A 3 -28.64 -7.25 -5.85
C ASP A 3 -28.94 -6.04 -6.76
N LYS A 4 -28.24 -4.93 -6.56
CA LYS A 4 -28.29 -3.76 -7.45
C LYS A 4 -27.76 -4.10 -8.84
N GLN A 5 -26.65 -4.82 -8.94
CA GLN A 5 -26.05 -5.26 -10.21
C GLN A 5 -26.91 -6.27 -10.94
N LYS A 6 -27.57 -7.19 -10.22
CA LYS A 6 -28.52 -8.15 -10.79
C LYS A 6 -29.72 -7.44 -11.39
N ARG A 7 -30.32 -6.50 -10.65
CA ARG A 7 -31.47 -5.71 -11.14
C ARG A 7 -31.12 -4.91 -12.39
N MET A 8 -29.93 -4.31 -12.45
CA MET A 8 -29.46 -3.56 -13.61
C MET A 8 -29.26 -4.46 -14.82
N LEU A 9 -28.66 -5.65 -14.63
CA LEU A 9 -28.50 -6.64 -15.70
C LEU A 9 -29.84 -7.14 -16.24
N TRP A 10 -30.84 -7.39 -15.37
CA TRP A 10 -32.20 -7.75 -15.80
C TRP A 10 -32.86 -6.66 -16.64
N ARG A 11 -32.72 -5.40 -16.25
CA ARG A 11 -33.28 -4.25 -17.03
C ARG A 11 -32.61 -4.14 -18.40
N ILE A 12 -31.29 -4.26 -18.47
CA ILE A 12 -30.53 -4.29 -19.73
C ILE A 12 -31.05 -5.44 -20.63
N GLY A 13 -31.14 -6.65 -20.06
CA GLY A 13 -31.62 -7.83 -20.80
C GLY A 13 -33.07 -7.68 -21.32
N ILE A 14 -33.99 -7.23 -20.46
CA ILE A 14 -35.38 -6.99 -20.84
C ILE A 14 -35.49 -5.96 -21.97
N THR A 15 -34.76 -4.83 -21.84
CA THR A 15 -34.77 -3.77 -22.84
C THR A 15 -34.17 -4.25 -24.17
N ALA A 16 -33.07 -5.00 -24.14
CA ALA A 16 -32.44 -5.55 -25.36
C ALA A 16 -33.39 -6.52 -26.10
N VAL A 17 -34.04 -7.44 -25.36
CA VAL A 17 -35.03 -8.37 -25.94
C VAL A 17 -36.23 -7.60 -26.48
N TRP A 18 -36.71 -6.60 -25.74
CA TRP A 18 -37.83 -5.76 -26.17
C TRP A 18 -37.52 -5.01 -27.49
N LEU A 19 -36.33 -4.40 -27.60
CA LEU A 19 -35.88 -3.72 -28.81
C LEU A 19 -35.75 -4.69 -30.00
N MET A 20 -35.18 -5.88 -29.77
CA MET A 20 -35.13 -6.90 -30.82
C MET A 20 -36.54 -7.32 -31.29
N ALA A 21 -37.47 -7.51 -30.36
CA ALA A 21 -38.85 -7.86 -30.69
C ALA A 21 -39.54 -6.75 -31.50
N LEU A 22 -39.29 -5.48 -31.16
CA LEU A 22 -39.89 -4.34 -31.89
C LEU A 22 -39.42 -4.24 -33.36
N GLN A 23 -38.25 -4.75 -33.71
CA GLN A 23 -37.79 -4.79 -35.11
C GLN A 23 -38.58 -5.77 -36.00
N PHE A 24 -39.22 -6.77 -35.39
CA PHE A 24 -40.02 -7.76 -36.13
C PHE A 24 -41.53 -7.43 -36.15
N ILE A 25 -41.97 -6.42 -35.41
CA ILE A 25 -43.39 -6.04 -35.33
C ILE A 25 -43.64 -4.82 -36.23
N PRO A 26 -44.36 -4.93 -37.30
CA PRO A 26 -44.62 -3.82 -38.23
C PRO A 26 -45.71 -2.88 -37.65
N VAL A 27 -45.33 -2.10 -36.64
CA VAL A 27 -46.21 -1.09 -36.03
C VAL A 27 -45.78 0.29 -36.50
N GLN A 28 -46.73 1.14 -36.85
CA GLN A 28 -46.49 2.51 -37.30
C GLN A 28 -47.28 3.53 -36.46
N GLY A 29 -46.84 4.78 -36.48
CA GLY A 29 -47.50 5.89 -35.81
C GLY A 29 -47.32 5.93 -34.29
N TRP A 30 -48.33 6.42 -33.58
CA TRP A 30 -48.26 6.67 -32.13
C TRP A 30 -48.02 5.42 -31.28
N LEU A 31 -48.47 4.26 -31.72
CA LEU A 31 -48.24 3.01 -31.02
C LEU A 31 -46.76 2.61 -31.08
N HIS A 32 -46.08 2.85 -32.20
CA HIS A 32 -44.65 2.64 -32.36
C HIS A 32 -43.88 3.51 -31.37
N LEU A 33 -44.14 4.82 -31.32
CA LEU A 33 -43.54 5.73 -30.37
C LEU A 33 -43.78 5.29 -28.91
N ALA A 34 -45.01 4.90 -28.56
CA ALA A 34 -45.37 4.48 -27.22
C ALA A 34 -44.57 3.25 -26.76
N LEU A 35 -44.38 2.26 -27.65
CA LEU A 35 -43.59 1.05 -27.34
C LEU A 35 -42.11 1.34 -27.13
N TYR A 36 -41.52 2.28 -27.88
CA TYR A 36 -40.15 2.73 -27.67
C TYR A 36 -40.01 3.58 -26.40
N LEU A 37 -41.00 4.44 -26.06
CA LEU A 37 -41.01 5.19 -24.81
C LEU A 37 -41.08 4.28 -23.57
N VAL A 38 -41.80 3.15 -23.64
CA VAL A 38 -41.80 2.14 -22.58
C VAL A 38 -40.38 1.55 -22.40
N ALA A 39 -39.73 1.16 -23.50
CA ALA A 39 -38.35 0.66 -23.44
C ALA A 39 -37.38 1.71 -22.86
N TYR A 40 -37.51 2.97 -23.29
CA TYR A 40 -36.72 4.09 -22.77
C TYR A 40 -36.98 4.33 -21.28
N GLY A 41 -38.23 4.25 -20.82
CA GLY A 41 -38.60 4.37 -19.41
C GLY A 41 -37.98 3.25 -18.55
N ILE A 42 -38.01 2.00 -19.05
CA ILE A 42 -37.40 0.85 -18.34
C ILE A 42 -35.89 1.04 -18.16
N ILE A 43 -35.16 1.42 -19.22
CA ILE A 43 -33.72 1.52 -19.19
C ILE A 43 -33.22 2.84 -18.56
N GLY A 44 -33.93 3.95 -18.83
CA GLY A 44 -33.51 5.31 -18.48
C GLY A 44 -33.95 5.82 -17.10
N TYR A 45 -34.89 5.13 -16.42
CA TYR A 45 -35.51 5.61 -15.18
C TYR A 45 -34.48 6.16 -14.13
N ASP A 46 -33.41 5.43 -13.89
CA ASP A 46 -32.39 5.83 -12.88
C ASP A 46 -31.64 7.10 -13.28
N ILE A 47 -31.33 7.22 -14.58
CA ILE A 47 -30.58 8.34 -15.15
C ILE A 47 -31.45 9.58 -15.14
N LEU A 48 -32.71 9.47 -15.61
CA LEU A 48 -33.68 10.55 -15.60
C LEU A 48 -33.93 11.06 -14.16
N ARG A 49 -34.06 10.14 -13.19
CA ARG A 49 -34.24 10.50 -11.78
C ARG A 49 -33.00 11.19 -11.21
N LYS A 50 -31.78 10.71 -11.54
CA LYS A 50 -30.52 11.34 -11.11
C LYS A 50 -30.36 12.73 -11.74
N ALA A 51 -30.61 12.87 -13.04
CA ALA A 51 -30.57 14.15 -13.74
C ALA A 51 -31.58 15.16 -13.13
N GLY A 52 -32.84 14.76 -12.89
CA GLY A 52 -33.82 15.61 -12.23
C GLY A 52 -33.39 16.04 -10.82
N LYS A 53 -32.86 15.14 -10.02
CA LYS A 53 -32.30 15.50 -8.70
C LYS A 53 -31.08 16.43 -8.82
N GLY A 54 -30.23 16.21 -9.84
CA GLY A 54 -29.08 17.07 -10.13
C GLY A 54 -29.50 18.51 -10.39
N ILE A 55 -30.51 18.71 -11.24
CA ILE A 55 -31.10 20.03 -11.55
C ILE A 55 -31.62 20.72 -10.29
N VAL A 56 -32.42 20.00 -9.47
CA VAL A 56 -33.00 20.53 -8.22
C VAL A 56 -31.92 20.93 -7.23
N ASN A 57 -30.81 20.21 -7.18
CA ASN A 57 -29.67 20.47 -6.28
C ASN A 57 -28.63 21.44 -6.86
N GLY A 58 -28.90 22.10 -7.98
CA GLY A 58 -27.99 23.08 -8.62
C GLY A 58 -26.77 22.45 -9.32
N ARG A 59 -26.76 21.13 -9.51
CA ARG A 59 -25.72 20.41 -10.26
C ARG A 59 -26.21 20.09 -11.66
N ILE A 60 -26.36 21.12 -12.49
CA ILE A 60 -26.99 21.02 -13.82
C ILE A 60 -26.07 20.32 -14.84
N PHE A 61 -24.74 20.47 -14.72
CA PHE A 61 -23.79 19.96 -15.70
C PHE A 61 -23.12 18.66 -15.23
N ASP A 62 -23.92 17.61 -14.97
CA ASP A 62 -23.39 16.27 -14.70
C ASP A 62 -23.58 15.33 -15.92
N GLU A 63 -22.95 14.16 -15.88
CA GLU A 63 -23.02 13.17 -16.94
C GLU A 63 -24.45 12.66 -17.20
N ASN A 64 -25.28 12.55 -16.14
CA ASN A 64 -26.67 12.09 -16.28
C ASN A 64 -27.53 13.13 -17.00
N PHE A 65 -27.28 14.42 -16.77
CA PHE A 65 -27.92 15.52 -17.47
C PHE A 65 -27.58 15.52 -18.98
N LEU A 66 -26.28 15.38 -19.31
CA LEU A 66 -25.83 15.32 -20.71
C LEU A 66 -26.48 14.17 -21.47
N MET A 67 -26.49 12.97 -20.87
CA MET A 67 -27.10 11.79 -21.47
C MET A 67 -28.61 11.94 -21.62
N THR A 68 -29.25 12.55 -20.62
CA THR A 68 -30.69 12.81 -20.67
C THR A 68 -31.05 13.78 -21.82
N ILE A 69 -30.33 14.89 -21.97
CA ILE A 69 -30.55 15.86 -23.04
C ILE A 69 -30.29 15.24 -24.41
N ALA A 70 -29.18 14.51 -24.56
CA ALA A 70 -28.81 13.89 -25.83
C ALA A 70 -29.88 12.86 -26.29
N THR A 71 -30.36 12.01 -25.37
CA THR A 71 -31.33 10.96 -25.70
C THR A 71 -32.75 11.52 -25.90
N LEU A 72 -33.22 12.47 -25.08
CA LEU A 72 -34.48 13.16 -25.30
C LEU A 72 -34.45 14.01 -26.56
N GLY A 73 -33.32 14.65 -26.86
CA GLY A 73 -33.13 15.39 -28.11
C GLY A 73 -33.19 14.48 -29.34
N ALA A 74 -32.61 13.29 -29.28
CA ALA A 74 -32.73 12.31 -30.37
C ALA A 74 -34.20 11.86 -30.60
N PHE A 75 -34.95 11.63 -29.52
CA PHE A 75 -36.39 11.36 -29.63
C PHE A 75 -37.16 12.55 -30.22
N ALA A 76 -36.90 13.76 -29.78
CA ALA A 76 -37.55 14.96 -30.27
C ALA A 76 -37.29 15.18 -31.78
N LEU A 77 -36.04 14.94 -32.22
CA LEU A 77 -35.64 15.04 -33.61
C LEU A 77 -36.38 13.97 -34.47
N ALA A 78 -36.38 12.71 -34.03
CA ALA A 78 -37.05 11.62 -34.71
C ALA A 78 -38.59 11.84 -34.84
N ILE A 79 -39.22 12.50 -33.85
CA ILE A 79 -40.63 12.90 -33.91
C ILE A 79 -40.83 14.02 -34.91
N TYR A 80 -39.93 15.03 -34.92
CA TYR A 80 -40.01 16.18 -35.82
C TYR A 80 -39.83 15.76 -37.27
N GLU A 81 -38.84 14.92 -37.56
CA GLU A 81 -38.58 14.38 -38.91
C GLU A 81 -39.57 13.32 -39.36
N GLN A 82 -40.42 12.83 -38.45
CA GLN A 82 -41.33 11.68 -38.69
C GLN A 82 -40.58 10.44 -39.19
N SER A 83 -39.27 10.33 -38.87
CA SER A 83 -38.40 9.24 -39.33
C SER A 83 -38.75 7.90 -38.67
N GLY A 84 -39.27 7.92 -37.45
CA GLY A 84 -39.53 6.72 -36.65
C GLY A 84 -38.27 6.08 -36.05
N ASP A 85 -37.12 6.69 -36.22
CA ASP A 85 -35.80 6.17 -35.75
C ASP A 85 -35.57 6.44 -34.27
N TYR A 86 -36.46 5.92 -33.41
CA TYR A 86 -36.35 6.03 -31.95
C TYR A 86 -35.26 5.11 -31.34
N LEU A 87 -34.74 4.18 -32.16
CA LEU A 87 -33.75 3.20 -31.73
C LEU A 87 -32.45 3.84 -31.24
N GLU A 88 -32.00 4.89 -31.92
CA GLU A 88 -30.72 5.55 -31.56
C GLU A 88 -30.70 6.10 -30.14
N GLY A 89 -31.77 6.82 -29.72
CA GLY A 89 -31.85 7.38 -28.37
C GLY A 89 -31.87 6.31 -27.28
N ILE A 90 -32.54 5.15 -27.53
CA ILE A 90 -32.57 4.04 -26.57
C ILE A 90 -31.25 3.29 -26.58
N ALA A 91 -30.64 3.10 -27.74
CA ALA A 91 -29.32 2.45 -27.86
C ALA A 91 -28.26 3.19 -27.04
N VAL A 92 -28.20 4.52 -27.14
CA VAL A 92 -27.32 5.35 -26.29
C VAL A 92 -27.51 5.03 -24.80
N MET A 93 -28.77 5.04 -24.34
CA MET A 93 -29.12 4.79 -22.95
C MET A 93 -28.79 3.33 -22.53
N LEU A 94 -29.06 2.37 -23.42
CA LEU A 94 -28.78 0.94 -23.19
C LEU A 94 -27.26 0.70 -23.03
N PHE A 95 -26.46 1.21 -23.95
CA PHE A 95 -25.00 1.05 -23.88
C PHE A 95 -24.38 1.80 -22.70
N TYR A 96 -24.92 2.97 -22.37
CA TYR A 96 -24.53 3.68 -21.15
C TYR A 96 -24.79 2.82 -19.90
N GLN A 97 -25.95 2.19 -19.79
CA GLN A 97 -26.30 1.29 -18.69
C GLN A 97 -25.41 0.03 -18.66
N ILE A 98 -25.03 -0.50 -19.82
CA ILE A 98 -24.03 -1.59 -19.90
C ILE A 98 -22.69 -1.12 -19.35
N GLY A 99 -22.25 0.09 -19.69
CA GLY A 99 -21.04 0.71 -19.16
C GLY A 99 -21.08 0.89 -17.64
N GLU A 100 -22.17 1.46 -17.11
CA GLU A 100 -22.39 1.63 -15.67
C GLU A 100 -22.40 0.28 -14.93
N TRP A 101 -23.03 -0.74 -15.52
CA TRP A 101 -23.01 -2.09 -14.96
C TRP A 101 -21.60 -2.67 -14.92
N PHE A 102 -20.86 -2.59 -16.04
CA PHE A 102 -19.48 -3.07 -16.12
C PHE A 102 -18.56 -2.36 -15.13
N GLN A 103 -18.71 -1.04 -15.00
CA GLN A 103 -18.04 -0.23 -13.99
C GLN A 103 -18.30 -0.72 -12.57
N SER A 104 -19.61 -0.85 -12.22
CA SER A 104 -20.01 -1.32 -10.89
C SER A 104 -19.47 -2.73 -10.60
N TYR A 105 -19.42 -3.59 -11.62
CA TYR A 105 -18.86 -4.93 -11.51
C TYR A 105 -17.33 -4.89 -11.31
N ALA A 106 -16.60 -4.11 -12.12
CA ALA A 106 -15.15 -3.99 -12.06
C ALA A 106 -14.69 -3.38 -10.73
N VAL A 107 -15.32 -2.29 -10.28
CA VAL A 107 -15.05 -1.66 -8.97
C VAL A 107 -15.38 -2.62 -7.83
N GLY A 108 -16.52 -3.32 -7.90
CA GLY A 108 -16.90 -4.31 -6.89
C GLY A 108 -15.92 -5.49 -6.82
N ARG A 109 -15.38 -5.94 -7.96
CA ARG A 109 -14.37 -7.00 -8.01
C ARG A 109 -12.99 -6.52 -7.51
N SER A 110 -12.61 -5.30 -7.85
CA SER A 110 -11.39 -4.69 -7.32
C SER A 110 -11.45 -4.54 -5.80
N ARG A 111 -12.57 -4.03 -5.27
CA ARG A 111 -12.81 -3.98 -3.81
C ARG A 111 -12.85 -5.38 -3.18
N LYS A 112 -13.39 -6.39 -3.88
CA LYS A 112 -13.42 -7.77 -3.38
C LYS A 112 -12.05 -8.45 -3.40
N ASN A 113 -11.16 -8.07 -4.30
CA ASN A 113 -9.77 -8.51 -4.30
C ASN A 113 -8.96 -7.87 -3.15
N ILE A 114 -9.32 -6.65 -2.74
CA ILE A 114 -8.90 -6.03 -1.48
C ILE A 114 -9.59 -6.75 -0.30
N GLY A 115 -10.83 -7.14 -0.43
CA GLY A 115 -11.60 -7.94 0.53
C GLY A 115 -11.17 -9.41 0.65
N ALA A 116 -10.29 -9.93 -0.22
CA ALA A 116 -9.59 -11.19 0.06
C ALA A 116 -8.57 -11.03 1.21
N LEU A 117 -8.18 -9.78 1.53
CA LEU A 117 -7.54 -9.43 2.79
C LEU A 117 -8.56 -9.40 3.94
N MET A 118 -9.84 -9.13 3.68
CA MET A 118 -10.91 -9.23 4.68
C MET A 118 -11.23 -10.68 5.06
N ASP A 119 -10.95 -11.66 4.20
CA ASP A 119 -10.99 -13.09 4.56
C ASP A 119 -9.89 -13.47 5.59
N ILE A 120 -9.00 -12.52 5.94
CA ILE A 120 -8.00 -12.72 7.01
C ILE A 120 -8.64 -12.59 8.40
N ARG A 121 -9.77 -11.86 8.54
CA ARG A 121 -10.47 -11.72 9.82
C ARG A 121 -11.05 -13.08 10.23
N PRO A 122 -10.69 -13.59 11.40
CA PRO A 122 -11.27 -14.83 11.91
C PRO A 122 -12.74 -14.63 12.29
N ASP A 123 -13.57 -15.62 11.96
CA ASP A 123 -15.01 -15.59 12.26
C ASP A 123 -15.33 -15.94 13.72
N TYR A 124 -14.39 -16.58 14.45
CA TYR A 124 -14.59 -17.02 15.83
C TYR A 124 -13.26 -17.18 16.56
N ALA A 125 -13.33 -17.15 17.88
CA ALA A 125 -12.27 -17.56 18.80
C ALA A 125 -12.73 -18.77 19.64
N ASN A 126 -11.84 -19.73 19.90
CA ASN A 126 -12.14 -20.81 20.82
C ASN A 126 -11.63 -20.45 22.21
N ILE A 127 -12.51 -20.48 23.21
CA ILE A 127 -12.19 -20.30 24.63
C ILE A 127 -12.47 -21.62 25.36
N GLU A 128 -11.58 -22.00 26.26
CA GLU A 128 -11.80 -23.18 27.11
C GLU A 128 -12.62 -22.78 28.35
N ARG A 129 -13.85 -23.31 28.47
CA ARG A 129 -14.70 -23.22 29.65
C ARG A 129 -15.08 -24.60 30.12
N ASP A 130 -14.86 -24.91 31.39
CA ASP A 130 -15.18 -26.20 32.02
C ASP A 130 -14.62 -27.40 31.25
N GLY A 131 -13.41 -27.29 30.65
CA GLY A 131 -12.76 -28.34 29.87
C GLY A 131 -13.37 -28.59 28.49
N LYS A 132 -14.25 -27.68 27.99
CA LYS A 132 -14.82 -27.72 26.64
C LYS A 132 -14.44 -26.47 25.88
N LEU A 133 -14.17 -26.63 24.59
CA LEU A 133 -13.95 -25.51 23.69
C LEU A 133 -15.29 -24.92 23.26
N GLU A 134 -15.48 -23.65 23.56
CA GLU A 134 -16.64 -22.84 23.15
C GLU A 134 -16.21 -21.85 22.08
N LYS A 135 -16.97 -21.79 20.99
CA LYS A 135 -16.76 -20.80 19.94
C LYS A 135 -17.50 -19.52 20.30
N VAL A 136 -16.74 -18.43 20.40
CA VAL A 136 -17.27 -17.08 20.70
C VAL A 136 -16.87 -16.12 19.58
N ASP A 137 -17.59 -15.01 19.46
CA ASP A 137 -17.18 -13.93 18.57
C ASP A 137 -15.86 -13.32 19.10
N PRO A 138 -14.85 -13.05 18.25
CA PRO A 138 -13.64 -12.36 18.67
C PRO A 138 -13.89 -11.02 19.36
N ASP A 139 -14.99 -10.33 19.00
CA ASP A 139 -15.38 -9.04 19.61
C ASP A 139 -15.84 -9.19 21.08
N ASP A 140 -16.24 -10.40 21.49
CA ASP A 140 -16.65 -10.71 22.87
C ASP A 140 -15.50 -11.22 23.76
N VAL A 141 -14.27 -11.30 23.22
CA VAL A 141 -13.09 -11.81 23.95
C VAL A 141 -12.39 -10.70 24.68
N ALA A 142 -12.43 -10.72 26.01
CA ALA A 142 -11.76 -9.71 26.85
C ALA A 142 -10.22 -9.86 26.82
N LEU A 143 -9.53 -8.74 27.04
CA LEU A 143 -8.09 -8.69 27.18
C LEU A 143 -7.58 -9.67 28.27
N GLY A 144 -6.51 -10.38 27.99
CA GLY A 144 -5.91 -11.36 28.92
C GLY A 144 -6.60 -12.72 28.96
N THR A 145 -7.65 -12.94 28.16
CA THR A 145 -8.31 -14.24 28.01
C THR A 145 -7.38 -15.23 27.29
N THR A 146 -7.44 -16.50 27.69
CA THR A 146 -6.70 -17.56 27.01
C THR A 146 -7.58 -18.15 25.89
N ILE A 147 -7.13 -18.01 24.67
CA ILE A 147 -7.77 -18.60 23.47
C ILE A 147 -6.98 -19.85 23.04
N VAL A 148 -7.66 -20.77 22.41
CA VAL A 148 -7.08 -22.04 21.89
C VAL A 148 -7.14 -22.02 20.38
N VAL A 149 -5.98 -22.12 19.73
CA VAL A 149 -5.87 -22.12 18.26
C VAL A 149 -5.44 -23.51 17.80
N GLN A 150 -6.33 -24.22 17.11
CA GLN A 150 -6.07 -25.56 16.59
C GLN A 150 -5.32 -25.52 15.25
N PRO A 151 -4.63 -26.61 14.85
CA PRO A 151 -4.05 -26.70 13.51
C PRO A 151 -5.10 -26.50 12.41
N GLY A 152 -4.78 -25.66 11.43
CA GLY A 152 -5.67 -25.23 10.36
C GLY A 152 -6.54 -24.02 10.69
N GLU A 153 -6.60 -23.58 11.94
CA GLU A 153 -7.36 -22.38 12.33
C GLU A 153 -6.52 -21.12 12.22
N ARG A 154 -7.20 -19.98 12.06
CA ARG A 154 -6.57 -18.66 12.13
C ARG A 154 -6.46 -18.21 13.57
N VAL A 155 -5.37 -17.54 13.89
CA VAL A 155 -5.21 -16.83 15.18
C VAL A 155 -6.24 -15.70 15.23
N PRO A 156 -7.20 -15.73 16.17
CA PRO A 156 -8.30 -14.76 16.17
C PRO A 156 -7.88 -13.37 16.69
N LEU A 157 -6.98 -13.30 17.65
CA LEU A 157 -6.54 -12.08 18.32
C LEU A 157 -5.03 -12.09 18.55
N ASP A 158 -4.42 -10.91 18.62
CA ASP A 158 -3.01 -10.77 18.97
C ASP A 158 -2.78 -11.26 20.41
N GLY A 159 -1.66 -11.93 20.65
CA GLY A 159 -1.36 -12.45 21.97
C GLY A 159 0.01 -13.07 22.11
N VAL A 160 0.25 -13.65 23.30
CA VAL A 160 1.49 -14.36 23.64
C VAL A 160 1.18 -15.84 23.89
N VAL A 161 1.99 -16.72 23.34
CA VAL A 161 1.86 -18.17 23.52
C VAL A 161 2.15 -18.54 24.97
N LEU A 162 1.14 -19.05 25.69
CA LEU A 162 1.29 -19.57 27.04
C LEU A 162 1.79 -21.01 27.05
N ARG A 163 1.33 -21.82 26.09
CA ARG A 163 1.64 -23.24 25.99
C ARG A 163 1.46 -23.72 24.55
N GLY A 164 2.34 -24.62 24.13
CA GLY A 164 2.34 -25.23 22.79
C GLY A 164 3.52 -24.78 21.96
N THR A 165 3.75 -25.51 20.88
CA THR A 165 4.72 -25.18 19.82
C THR A 165 4.07 -25.45 18.48
N SER A 166 4.26 -24.57 17.52
CA SER A 166 3.69 -24.73 16.18
C SER A 166 4.46 -23.91 15.16
N SER A 167 4.11 -24.09 13.87
CA SER A 167 4.53 -23.20 12.78
C SER A 167 3.32 -22.40 12.32
N LEU A 168 3.48 -21.08 12.18
CA LEU A 168 2.44 -20.18 11.71
C LEU A 168 2.70 -19.79 10.25
N ASN A 169 1.68 -19.93 9.42
CA ASN A 169 1.71 -19.38 8.07
C ASN A 169 1.29 -17.91 8.11
N THR A 170 2.25 -17.03 7.85
CA THR A 170 2.08 -15.57 7.86
C THR A 170 1.83 -15.00 6.46
N SER A 171 1.85 -15.83 5.41
CA SER A 171 1.85 -15.37 4.00
C SER A 171 0.69 -14.46 3.62
N ALA A 172 -0.46 -14.60 4.28
CA ALA A 172 -1.62 -13.74 4.04
C ALA A 172 -1.41 -12.31 4.55
N LEU A 173 -0.50 -12.09 5.52
CA LEU A 173 -0.19 -10.80 6.12
C LEU A 173 1.11 -10.22 5.56
N THR A 174 2.17 -11.03 5.51
CA THR A 174 3.53 -10.58 5.16
C THR A 174 3.91 -10.81 3.71
N GLY A 175 3.19 -11.70 3.00
CA GLY A 175 3.62 -12.19 1.69
C GLY A 175 4.72 -13.27 1.76
N GLU A 176 5.29 -13.54 2.94
CA GLU A 176 6.34 -14.55 3.10
C GLU A 176 5.79 -15.97 2.99
N SER A 177 6.43 -16.79 2.13
CA SER A 177 6.01 -18.20 1.93
C SER A 177 6.57 -19.15 2.98
N LEU A 178 7.54 -18.75 3.80
CA LEU A 178 8.14 -19.59 4.83
C LEU A 178 7.34 -19.46 6.12
N PRO A 179 6.86 -20.58 6.71
CA PRO A 179 6.21 -20.55 8.01
C PRO A 179 7.17 -20.11 9.11
N ARG A 180 6.63 -19.37 10.09
CA ARG A 180 7.36 -18.92 11.27
C ARG A 180 7.10 -19.91 12.41
N ASP A 181 8.15 -20.49 12.98
CA ASP A 181 8.03 -21.33 14.16
C ASP A 181 7.79 -20.48 15.41
N VAL A 182 6.88 -20.95 16.27
CA VAL A 182 6.50 -20.28 17.53
C VAL A 182 6.47 -21.27 18.68
N GLN A 183 6.90 -20.79 19.84
CA GLN A 183 6.96 -21.55 21.10
C GLN A 183 6.46 -20.69 22.27
N GLN A 184 6.43 -21.28 23.46
CA GLN A 184 6.01 -20.58 24.67
C GLN A 184 6.80 -19.27 24.89
N GLY A 185 6.10 -18.17 25.10
CA GLY A 185 6.65 -16.83 25.29
C GLY A 185 6.74 -15.99 24.01
N ASP A 186 6.52 -16.58 22.83
CA ASP A 186 6.55 -15.85 21.57
C ASP A 186 5.23 -15.10 21.34
N GLU A 187 5.32 -13.94 20.70
CA GLU A 187 4.17 -13.17 20.25
C GLU A 187 3.59 -13.75 18.96
N VAL A 188 2.27 -13.84 18.92
CA VAL A 188 1.48 -14.24 17.77
C VAL A 188 0.49 -13.14 17.40
N ILE A 189 0.27 -12.97 16.10
CA ILE A 189 -0.60 -11.93 15.55
C ILE A 189 -1.85 -12.55 14.92
N SER A 190 -2.96 -11.83 15.04
CA SER A 190 -4.24 -12.19 14.42
C SER A 190 -4.09 -12.39 12.92
N GLY A 191 -4.89 -13.29 12.34
CA GLY A 191 -4.91 -13.57 10.89
C GLY A 191 -3.91 -14.63 10.41
N CYS A 192 -2.84 -14.95 11.17
CA CYS A 192 -1.93 -16.06 10.84
C CYS A 192 -2.66 -17.41 10.93
N ILE A 193 -2.29 -18.35 10.07
CA ILE A 193 -2.86 -19.71 10.11
C ILE A 193 -1.93 -20.62 10.92
N ASN A 194 -2.47 -21.23 11.97
CA ASN A 194 -1.76 -22.24 12.75
C ASN A 194 -1.64 -23.55 11.96
N MET A 195 -0.44 -24.12 11.80
CA MET A 195 -0.23 -25.24 10.89
C MET A 195 -0.13 -26.61 11.58
N THR A 196 0.58 -26.71 12.70
CA THR A 196 1.01 -28.04 13.21
C THR A 196 0.51 -28.39 14.59
N GLY A 197 0.77 -27.54 15.60
CA GLY A 197 0.46 -27.82 17.01
C GLY A 197 -0.72 -27.01 17.55
N VAL A 198 -1.30 -27.42 18.66
CA VAL A 198 -2.30 -26.61 19.37
C VAL A 198 -1.59 -25.53 20.18
N LEU A 199 -2.02 -24.30 20.01
CA LEU A 199 -1.49 -23.13 20.72
C LEU A 199 -2.53 -22.62 21.74
N TYR A 200 -2.07 -22.38 22.96
CA TYR A 200 -2.80 -21.62 23.98
C TYR A 200 -2.21 -20.21 24.03
N VAL A 201 -3.01 -19.24 23.64
CA VAL A 201 -2.55 -17.86 23.46
C VAL A 201 -3.31 -16.97 24.43
N LYS A 202 -2.58 -16.16 25.22
CA LYS A 202 -3.15 -15.11 26.05
C LYS A 202 -3.30 -13.84 25.23
N THR A 203 -4.51 -13.31 25.10
CA THR A 203 -4.79 -12.11 24.32
C THR A 203 -4.10 -10.88 24.92
N THR A 204 -3.46 -10.07 24.07
CA THR A 204 -2.77 -8.82 24.43
C THR A 204 -3.48 -7.60 23.90
N LYS A 205 -4.40 -7.77 22.96
CA LYS A 205 -5.22 -6.69 22.37
C LYS A 205 -6.67 -7.12 22.25
N GLU A 206 -7.57 -6.16 22.25
CA GLU A 206 -8.98 -6.35 21.91
C GLU A 206 -9.15 -6.51 20.39
N SER A 207 -10.32 -6.99 19.95
CA SER A 207 -10.59 -7.28 18.55
C SER A 207 -10.44 -6.05 17.64
N GLU A 208 -10.94 -4.88 18.09
CA GLU A 208 -10.83 -3.64 17.34
C GLU A 208 -9.39 -3.14 17.22
N GLU A 209 -8.55 -3.42 18.21
CA GLU A 209 -7.12 -3.07 18.24
C GLU A 209 -6.20 -4.13 17.63
N SER A 210 -6.75 -5.27 17.20
CA SER A 210 -5.97 -6.36 16.62
C SER A 210 -5.26 -5.93 15.33
N THR A 211 -4.13 -6.56 15.04
CA THR A 211 -3.34 -6.27 13.84
C THR A 211 -4.17 -6.40 12.56
N VAL A 212 -5.03 -7.42 12.46
CA VAL A 212 -5.93 -7.57 11.31
C VAL A 212 -6.94 -6.44 11.21
N SER A 213 -7.57 -6.03 12.33
CA SER A 213 -8.54 -4.92 12.32
C SER A 213 -7.92 -3.61 11.86
N LYS A 214 -6.71 -3.29 12.35
CA LYS A 214 -5.96 -2.10 11.91
C LYS A 214 -5.57 -2.14 10.43
N ILE A 215 -5.13 -3.30 9.92
CA ILE A 215 -4.83 -3.47 8.50
C ILE A 215 -6.09 -3.23 7.65
N LEU A 216 -7.23 -3.76 8.07
CA LEU A 216 -8.50 -3.59 7.37
C LEU A 216 -8.95 -2.12 7.38
N GLU A 217 -8.86 -1.44 8.51
CA GLU A 217 -9.16 -0.01 8.64
C GLU A 217 -8.27 0.84 7.70
N LEU A 218 -6.95 0.59 7.67
CA LEU A 218 -6.03 1.28 6.76
C LEU A 218 -6.38 1.08 5.29
N VAL A 219 -6.81 -0.12 4.93
CA VAL A 219 -7.20 -0.45 3.55
C VAL A 219 -8.53 0.21 3.20
N GLU A 220 -9.50 0.25 4.12
CA GLU A 220 -10.79 0.92 3.91
C GLU A 220 -10.63 2.44 3.81
N ASP A 221 -9.82 3.05 4.69
CA ASP A 221 -9.58 4.50 4.71
C ASP A 221 -8.70 4.98 3.54
N SER A 222 -7.98 4.08 2.89
CA SER A 222 -7.14 4.41 1.74
C SER A 222 -7.88 5.12 0.60
N GLY A 223 -9.20 4.98 0.53
CA GLY A 223 -10.08 5.68 -0.40
C GLY A 223 -10.34 7.15 -0.08
N SER A 224 -10.05 7.61 1.15
CA SER A 224 -10.30 8.98 1.59
C SER A 224 -9.23 9.96 1.09
N HIS A 225 -7.99 9.52 0.94
CA HIS A 225 -6.83 10.32 0.54
C HIS A 225 -6.61 10.33 -0.98
N LYS A 226 -7.28 11.28 -1.68
CA LYS A 226 -7.23 11.39 -3.14
C LYS A 226 -5.90 11.91 -3.67
N SER A 227 -5.41 11.28 -4.73
CA SER A 227 -4.21 11.69 -5.46
C SER A 227 -4.38 13.04 -6.19
N GLN A 228 -3.26 13.65 -6.59
CA GLN A 228 -3.28 14.85 -7.44
C GLN A 228 -3.95 14.55 -8.78
N SER A 229 -3.75 13.36 -9.33
CA SER A 229 -4.37 12.89 -10.57
C SER A 229 -5.90 12.80 -10.45
N GLU A 230 -6.43 12.31 -9.33
CA GLU A 230 -7.88 12.28 -9.06
C GLU A 230 -8.46 13.69 -8.86
N ASN A 231 -7.74 14.55 -8.15
CA ASN A 231 -8.12 15.96 -7.95
C ASN A 231 -8.11 16.74 -9.27
N PHE A 232 -7.14 16.47 -10.15
CA PHE A 232 -7.08 17.05 -11.49
C PHE A 232 -8.35 16.72 -12.28
N ILE A 233 -8.80 15.48 -12.28
CA ILE A 233 -10.01 15.07 -13.00
C ILE A 233 -11.25 15.75 -12.46
N THR A 234 -11.37 15.85 -11.13
CA THR A 234 -12.48 16.57 -10.53
C THR A 234 -12.53 18.04 -10.94
N LYS A 235 -11.37 18.71 -11.00
CA LYS A 235 -11.26 20.09 -11.48
C LYS A 235 -11.51 20.18 -12.99
N PHE A 236 -10.96 19.26 -13.77
CA PHE A 236 -11.14 19.19 -15.21
C PHE A 236 -12.62 19.04 -15.57
N ALA A 237 -13.35 18.11 -14.96
CA ALA A 237 -14.76 17.87 -15.22
C ALA A 237 -15.63 19.13 -14.96
N LYS A 238 -15.32 19.90 -13.91
CA LYS A 238 -16.04 21.15 -13.59
C LYS A 238 -15.94 22.22 -14.66
N VAL A 239 -14.84 22.27 -15.43
CA VAL A 239 -14.63 23.25 -16.51
C VAL A 239 -15.04 22.66 -17.86
N TYR A 240 -14.67 21.40 -18.08
CA TYR A 240 -14.89 20.70 -19.34
C TYR A 240 -16.38 20.56 -19.68
N THR A 241 -17.22 20.12 -18.74
CA THR A 241 -18.64 19.84 -19.02
C THR A 241 -19.43 21.09 -19.43
N PRO A 242 -19.33 22.24 -18.72
CA PRO A 242 -19.94 23.48 -19.21
C PRO A 242 -19.41 23.95 -20.57
N ALA A 243 -18.11 23.83 -20.80
CA ALA A 243 -17.49 24.23 -22.08
C ALA A 243 -18.04 23.40 -23.25
N VAL A 244 -18.22 22.10 -23.04
CA VAL A 244 -18.80 21.20 -24.04
C VAL A 244 -20.27 21.50 -24.28
N CYS A 245 -21.07 21.76 -23.25
CA CYS A 245 -22.47 22.16 -23.41
C CYS A 245 -22.61 23.44 -24.26
N LEU A 246 -21.76 24.45 -23.98
CA LEU A 246 -21.71 25.67 -24.77
C LEU A 246 -21.25 25.40 -26.21
N GLY A 247 -20.27 24.52 -26.40
CA GLY A 247 -19.79 24.10 -27.71
C GLY A 247 -20.88 23.40 -28.53
N ALA A 248 -21.65 22.48 -27.91
CA ALA A 248 -22.78 21.81 -28.53
C ALA A 248 -23.90 22.82 -28.93
N LEU A 249 -24.22 23.75 -28.03
CA LEU A 249 -25.17 24.81 -28.30
C LEU A 249 -24.71 25.71 -29.47
N ALA A 250 -23.43 26.09 -29.45
CA ALA A 250 -22.85 26.86 -30.56
C ALA A 250 -22.89 26.08 -31.88
N LEU A 251 -22.59 24.78 -31.86
CA LEU A 251 -22.66 23.90 -33.03
C LEU A 251 -24.11 23.76 -33.57
N ALA A 252 -25.12 23.76 -32.70
CA ALA A 252 -26.52 23.68 -33.09
C ALA A 252 -27.02 24.99 -33.70
N ILE A 253 -26.51 26.16 -33.28
CA ILE A 253 -27.07 27.47 -33.63
C ILE A 253 -26.26 28.21 -34.68
N ILE A 254 -24.93 28.28 -34.49
CA ILE A 254 -24.07 29.18 -35.30
C ILE A 254 -24.03 28.78 -36.78
N PRO A 255 -23.78 27.52 -37.17
CA PRO A 255 -23.71 27.17 -38.58
C PRO A 255 -25.01 27.38 -39.36
N PRO A 256 -26.20 26.95 -38.85
CA PRO A 256 -27.46 27.22 -39.54
C PRO A 256 -27.78 28.73 -39.58
N ALA A 257 -27.47 29.49 -38.55
CA ALA A 257 -27.66 30.94 -38.56
C ALA A 257 -26.79 31.61 -39.63
N ILE A 258 -25.56 31.18 -39.80
CA ILE A 258 -24.64 31.64 -40.85
C ILE A 258 -25.22 31.28 -42.23
N GLN A 259 -25.71 30.06 -42.45
CA GLN A 259 -26.33 29.63 -43.70
C GLN A 259 -27.55 30.50 -44.07
N LEU A 260 -28.36 30.83 -43.06
CA LEU A 260 -29.50 31.71 -43.22
C LEU A 260 -29.06 33.14 -43.64
N MET A 261 -27.99 33.67 -43.03
CA MET A 261 -27.44 35.00 -43.38
C MET A 261 -26.88 35.04 -44.81
N TYR A 262 -26.36 33.92 -45.33
CA TYR A 262 -25.88 33.84 -46.71
C TYR A 262 -26.98 33.51 -47.72
N GLY A 263 -28.26 33.54 -47.32
CA GLY A 263 -29.43 33.39 -48.21
C GLY A 263 -29.73 31.96 -48.62
N HIS A 264 -29.25 30.96 -47.91
CA HIS A 264 -29.66 29.57 -48.12
C HIS A 264 -31.12 29.37 -47.68
N ALA A 265 -31.98 28.86 -48.58
CA ALA A 265 -33.40 28.63 -48.30
C ALA A 265 -33.66 27.53 -47.25
N ASP A 266 -32.70 26.59 -47.10
CA ASP A 266 -32.74 25.54 -46.09
C ASP A 266 -31.44 25.53 -45.28
N PRO A 267 -31.46 26.03 -44.05
CA PRO A 267 -30.28 26.09 -43.17
C PRO A 267 -29.95 24.78 -42.49
N GLN A 268 -30.61 23.66 -42.82
CA GLN A 268 -30.34 22.30 -42.32
C GLN A 268 -30.23 22.20 -40.79
N TRP A 269 -31.18 22.83 -40.07
CA TRP A 269 -31.22 22.80 -38.60
C TRP A 269 -31.15 21.39 -38.03
N GLU A 270 -31.84 20.44 -38.66
CA GLU A 270 -31.91 19.04 -38.22
C GLU A 270 -30.52 18.40 -38.16
N ASN A 271 -29.73 18.55 -39.22
CA ASN A 271 -28.37 18.04 -39.31
C ASN A 271 -27.44 18.64 -38.23
N TRP A 272 -27.56 19.94 -37.98
CA TRP A 272 -26.69 20.59 -36.98
C TRP A 272 -27.12 20.27 -35.56
N ILE A 273 -28.42 20.12 -35.28
CA ILE A 273 -28.93 19.63 -33.99
C ILE A 273 -28.45 18.20 -33.77
N TYR A 274 -28.57 17.31 -34.76
CA TYR A 274 -28.09 15.94 -34.67
C TYR A 274 -26.60 15.86 -34.38
N ARG A 275 -25.78 16.66 -35.06
CA ARG A 275 -24.33 16.77 -34.77
C ARG A 275 -24.05 17.27 -33.34
N ALA A 276 -24.83 18.22 -32.86
CA ALA A 276 -24.73 18.72 -31.51
C ALA A 276 -25.07 17.65 -30.44
N LEU A 277 -26.09 16.82 -30.72
CA LEU A 277 -26.43 15.69 -29.86
C LEU A 277 -25.35 14.62 -29.84
N ILE A 278 -24.77 14.27 -30.99
CA ILE A 278 -23.59 13.38 -31.09
C ILE A 278 -22.43 13.95 -30.30
N PHE A 279 -22.15 15.26 -30.44
CA PHE A 279 -21.08 15.97 -29.73
C PHE A 279 -21.28 15.87 -28.22
N LEU A 280 -22.52 16.00 -27.71
CA LEU A 280 -22.84 15.83 -26.29
C LEU A 280 -22.59 14.39 -25.80
N VAL A 281 -22.98 13.37 -26.57
CA VAL A 281 -22.76 11.97 -26.21
C VAL A 281 -21.27 11.63 -26.13
N ILE A 282 -20.48 12.05 -27.15
CA ILE A 282 -19.03 11.80 -27.17
C ILE A 282 -18.32 12.47 -25.99
N SER A 283 -18.82 13.61 -25.53
CA SER A 283 -18.12 14.45 -24.58
C SER A 283 -18.11 13.98 -23.12
N CYS A 284 -18.87 12.91 -22.76
CA CYS A 284 -18.83 12.38 -21.38
C CYS A 284 -17.41 11.94 -21.00
N PRO A 285 -16.78 12.47 -19.92
CA PRO A 285 -15.44 12.03 -19.50
C PRO A 285 -15.46 10.71 -18.72
N CYS A 286 -16.45 9.81 -18.97
CA CYS A 286 -16.71 8.61 -18.20
C CYS A 286 -15.49 7.70 -18.05
N ALA A 287 -14.72 7.49 -19.13
CA ALA A 287 -13.52 6.68 -19.12
C ALA A 287 -12.45 7.19 -18.12
N LEU A 288 -12.30 8.50 -17.98
CA LEU A 288 -11.32 9.13 -17.07
C LEU A 288 -11.77 9.05 -15.62
N VAL A 289 -13.02 9.45 -15.37
CA VAL A 289 -13.59 9.51 -14.01
C VAL A 289 -13.56 8.15 -13.34
N ILE A 290 -13.63 7.06 -14.13
CA ILE A 290 -13.72 5.69 -13.63
C ILE A 290 -12.35 5.02 -13.59
N SER A 291 -11.57 5.09 -14.68
CA SER A 291 -10.36 4.29 -14.82
C SER A 291 -9.24 4.71 -13.88
N ILE A 292 -9.19 5.99 -13.50
CA ILE A 292 -8.11 6.52 -12.69
C ILE A 292 -8.22 6.08 -11.23
N PRO A 293 -9.35 6.30 -10.51
CA PRO A 293 -9.52 5.73 -9.18
C PRO A 293 -9.37 4.21 -9.19
N LEU A 294 -9.92 3.54 -10.21
CA LEU A 294 -9.81 2.09 -10.32
C LEU A 294 -8.36 1.62 -10.47
N SER A 295 -7.51 2.36 -11.20
CA SER A 295 -6.08 2.06 -11.33
C SER A 295 -5.37 2.15 -9.97
N PHE A 296 -5.65 3.19 -9.19
CA PHE A 296 -5.08 3.33 -7.85
C PHE A 296 -5.58 2.25 -6.91
N PHE A 297 -6.89 1.96 -6.88
CA PHE A 297 -7.43 0.86 -6.08
C PHE A 297 -6.83 -0.50 -6.45
N ALA A 298 -6.65 -0.75 -7.76
CA ALA A 298 -6.00 -1.96 -8.22
C ALA A 298 -4.52 -2.00 -7.80
N GLY A 299 -3.81 -0.88 -7.88
CA GLY A 299 -2.42 -0.75 -7.46
C GLY A 299 -2.24 -0.97 -5.95
N ILE A 300 -3.08 -0.33 -5.12
CA ILE A 300 -3.08 -0.50 -3.65
C ILE A 300 -3.38 -1.96 -3.29
N GLY A 301 -4.41 -2.57 -3.93
CA GLY A 301 -4.72 -3.98 -3.71
C GLY A 301 -3.62 -4.94 -4.17
N GLY A 302 -2.88 -4.59 -5.23
CA GLY A 302 -1.70 -5.31 -5.68
C GLY A 302 -0.53 -5.20 -4.69
N ALA A 303 -0.28 -4.00 -4.16
CA ALA A 303 0.73 -3.74 -3.15
C ALA A 303 0.46 -4.52 -1.85
N SER A 304 -0.78 -4.51 -1.41
CA SER A 304 -1.20 -5.18 -0.18
C SER A 304 -1.00 -6.70 -0.24
N ARG A 305 -1.15 -7.34 -1.40
CA ARG A 305 -0.84 -8.77 -1.59
C ARG A 305 0.64 -9.11 -1.44
N GLU A 306 1.51 -8.14 -1.67
CA GLU A 306 2.96 -8.26 -1.49
C GLU A 306 3.40 -7.80 -0.08
N GLY A 307 2.47 -7.65 0.87
CA GLY A 307 2.75 -7.17 2.22
C GLY A 307 3.10 -5.67 2.30
N ILE A 308 2.74 -4.88 1.30
CA ILE A 308 2.99 -3.44 1.24
C ILE A 308 1.66 -2.70 1.39
N LEU A 309 1.42 -2.10 2.56
CA LEU A 309 0.21 -1.33 2.84
C LEU A 309 0.45 0.15 2.50
N ILE A 310 -0.36 0.68 1.60
CA ILE A 310 -0.31 2.10 1.19
C ILE A 310 -1.61 2.76 1.61
N LYS A 311 -1.55 3.78 2.47
CA LYS A 311 -2.71 4.42 3.09
C LYS A 311 -3.56 5.29 2.16
N GLY A 312 -3.16 5.47 0.90
CA GLY A 312 -3.96 6.27 -0.03
C GLY A 312 -3.36 6.40 -1.42
N SER A 313 -4.18 6.84 -2.38
CA SER A 313 -3.75 7.05 -3.76
C SER A 313 -2.74 8.21 -3.89
N ASN A 314 -2.84 9.24 -3.03
CA ASN A 314 -1.86 10.33 -2.95
C ASN A 314 -0.46 9.81 -2.54
N TYR A 315 -0.40 8.86 -1.60
CA TYR A 315 0.88 8.27 -1.16
C TYR A 315 1.48 7.37 -2.25
N MET A 316 0.64 6.63 -2.98
CA MET A 316 1.11 5.86 -4.14
C MET A 316 1.68 6.78 -5.24
N GLU A 317 1.05 7.91 -5.50
CA GLU A 317 1.56 8.92 -6.45
C GLU A 317 2.87 9.54 -5.97
N THR A 318 2.96 9.89 -4.68
CA THR A 318 4.19 10.42 -4.05
C THR A 318 5.33 9.41 -4.11
N LEU A 319 5.05 8.14 -3.79
CA LEU A 319 6.04 7.05 -3.86
C LEU A 319 6.59 6.84 -5.27
N ALA A 320 5.74 6.92 -6.29
CA ALA A 320 6.16 6.86 -7.69
C ALA A 320 7.12 7.99 -8.09
N GLN A 321 6.94 9.19 -7.50
CA GLN A 321 7.75 10.39 -7.75
C GLN A 321 9.01 10.46 -6.86
N THR A 322 9.19 9.52 -5.94
CA THR A 322 10.34 9.48 -5.02
C THR A 322 11.65 9.35 -5.79
N ARG A 323 12.61 10.24 -5.45
CA ARG A 323 13.96 10.31 -6.01
C ARG A 323 15.05 10.35 -4.93
N TYR A 324 14.69 10.69 -3.70
CA TYR A 324 15.58 10.76 -2.54
C TYR A 324 15.03 9.86 -1.46
N ILE A 325 15.89 9.09 -0.81
CA ILE A 325 15.50 8.23 0.30
C ILE A 325 16.47 8.41 1.44
N ALA A 326 15.94 8.76 2.60
CA ALA A 326 16.67 8.76 3.86
C ALA A 326 16.25 7.53 4.68
N PHE A 327 17.24 6.82 5.23
CA PHE A 327 17.05 5.62 6.03
C PHE A 327 17.48 5.89 7.47
N ASP A 328 16.72 5.44 8.43
CA ASP A 328 17.30 5.16 9.73
C ASP A 328 18.24 3.95 9.63
N LYS A 329 19.18 3.84 10.54
CA LYS A 329 20.09 2.69 10.57
C LYS A 329 19.44 1.50 11.29
N THR A 330 19.09 1.72 12.57
CA THR A 330 18.73 0.66 13.52
C THR A 330 17.31 0.17 13.27
N GLY A 331 17.09 -1.15 13.18
CA GLY A 331 15.78 -1.69 12.86
C GLY A 331 15.36 -1.53 11.39
N THR A 332 16.07 -0.73 10.58
CA THR A 332 15.75 -0.44 9.18
C THR A 332 16.74 -1.09 8.22
N LEU A 333 17.99 -0.67 8.21
CA LEU A 333 19.07 -1.29 7.43
C LEU A 333 19.77 -2.42 8.20
N THR A 334 19.66 -2.39 9.51
CA THR A 334 20.16 -3.41 10.43
C THR A 334 18.98 -4.04 11.19
N LYS A 335 19.24 -5.20 11.80
CA LYS A 335 18.20 -5.95 12.54
C LYS A 335 17.78 -5.28 13.86
N GLY A 336 18.53 -4.28 14.35
CA GLY A 336 18.35 -3.72 15.69
C GLY A 336 18.72 -4.67 16.82
N ASN A 337 19.18 -5.86 16.48
CA ASN A 337 19.64 -6.87 17.40
C ASN A 337 21.17 -6.85 17.43
N PHE A 338 21.70 -6.73 18.62
CA PHE A 338 23.13 -6.82 18.84
C PHE A 338 23.56 -8.28 18.85
N GLU A 339 24.56 -8.64 18.06
CA GLU A 339 25.14 -9.98 18.04
C GLU A 339 26.64 -9.91 18.43
N VAL A 340 27.12 -10.98 19.08
CA VAL A 340 28.53 -11.12 19.38
C VAL A 340 29.27 -11.52 18.12
N ASN A 341 30.02 -10.56 17.52
CA ASN A 341 30.73 -10.77 16.27
C ASN A 341 32.19 -11.23 16.48
N GLY A 342 32.73 -11.03 17.64
CA GLY A 342 34.10 -11.45 17.97
C GLY A 342 34.32 -11.60 19.45
N VAL A 343 35.04 -12.64 19.83
CA VAL A 343 35.54 -12.84 21.19
C VAL A 343 37.03 -12.93 21.10
N HIS A 344 37.73 -11.91 21.59
CA HIS A 344 39.18 -11.82 21.60
C HIS A 344 39.68 -12.08 23.03
N HIS A 345 40.23 -13.26 23.23
CA HIS A 345 40.71 -13.70 24.53
C HIS A 345 42.23 -13.44 24.70
N ASN A 346 42.68 -13.28 25.93
CA ASN A 346 44.09 -13.06 26.25
C ASN A 346 44.70 -14.24 27.02
N GLN A 347 44.18 -14.53 28.20
CA GLN A 347 44.69 -15.60 29.09
C GLN A 347 43.65 -16.65 29.46
N MET A 348 42.45 -16.57 28.86
CA MET A 348 41.29 -17.41 29.16
C MET A 348 40.73 -17.95 27.85
N GLU A 349 40.19 -19.15 27.85
CA GLU A 349 39.54 -19.72 26.65
C GLU A 349 38.32 -18.93 26.25
N LYS A 350 38.02 -18.93 24.94
CA LYS A 350 36.94 -18.12 24.34
C LYS A 350 35.56 -18.40 24.96
N GLU A 351 35.27 -19.68 25.15
CA GLU A 351 34.00 -20.14 25.73
C GLU A 351 33.86 -19.74 27.19
N GLU A 352 34.94 -19.76 27.93
CA GLU A 352 34.99 -19.39 29.34
C GLU A 352 34.84 -17.86 29.52
N LEU A 353 35.50 -17.06 28.67
CA LEU A 353 35.36 -15.61 28.64
C LEU A 353 33.90 -15.20 28.39
N LEU A 354 33.26 -15.83 27.40
CA LEU A 354 31.86 -15.57 27.07
C LEU A 354 30.92 -16.00 28.20
N ALA A 355 31.20 -17.15 28.84
CA ALA A 355 30.45 -17.63 29.99
C ALA A 355 30.47 -16.64 31.17
N TYR A 356 31.67 -16.17 31.54
CA TYR A 356 31.80 -15.19 32.62
C TYR A 356 31.10 -13.88 32.30
N ALA A 357 31.23 -13.38 31.06
CA ALA A 357 30.57 -12.17 30.62
C ALA A 357 29.02 -12.30 30.65
N ALA A 358 28.48 -13.41 30.11
CA ALA A 358 27.04 -13.65 30.10
C ALA A 358 26.46 -13.85 31.51
N MET A 359 27.18 -14.53 32.39
CA MET A 359 26.78 -14.70 33.78
C MET A 359 26.82 -13.38 34.57
N ALA A 360 27.88 -12.56 34.43
CA ALA A 360 27.98 -11.27 35.09
C ALA A 360 26.82 -10.32 34.68
N GLU A 361 26.40 -10.38 33.44
CA GLU A 361 25.31 -9.56 32.85
C GLU A 361 23.92 -10.18 32.97
N CYS A 362 23.73 -11.30 33.71
CA CYS A 362 22.49 -12.08 33.74
C CYS A 362 21.30 -11.35 34.37
N ALA A 363 21.50 -10.30 35.13
CA ALA A 363 20.45 -9.51 35.76
C ALA A 363 20.10 -8.22 35.01
N SER A 364 20.92 -7.81 34.05
CA SER A 364 20.71 -6.60 33.27
C SER A 364 19.68 -6.85 32.14
N SER A 365 18.78 -5.91 31.97
CA SER A 365 17.81 -5.93 30.86
C SER A 365 18.35 -5.26 29.59
N HIS A 366 19.59 -4.80 29.60
CA HIS A 366 20.20 -4.11 28.48
C HIS A 366 20.33 -5.01 27.25
N PRO A 367 20.08 -4.52 26.02
CA PRO A 367 20.17 -5.31 24.77
C PRO A 367 21.51 -6.05 24.61
N ILE A 368 22.60 -5.42 25.01
CA ILE A 368 23.94 -6.02 25.01
C ILE A 368 24.01 -7.27 25.90
N SER A 369 23.39 -7.20 27.08
CA SER A 369 23.36 -8.32 28.03
C SER A 369 22.61 -9.51 27.48
N LYS A 370 21.48 -9.25 26.78
CA LYS A 370 20.71 -10.28 26.07
C LYS A 370 21.53 -10.94 24.97
N SER A 371 22.30 -10.15 24.22
CA SER A 371 23.19 -10.68 23.16
C SER A 371 24.28 -11.59 23.70
N LEU A 372 24.87 -11.24 24.84
CA LEU A 372 25.86 -12.10 25.53
C LEU A 372 25.23 -13.42 25.98
N GLN A 373 24.02 -13.37 26.55
CA GLN A 373 23.30 -14.56 27.01
C GLN A 373 22.93 -15.47 25.84
N GLN A 374 22.45 -14.90 24.74
CA GLN A 374 22.14 -15.64 23.51
C GLN A 374 23.39 -16.29 22.90
N ALA A 375 24.48 -15.56 22.81
CA ALA A 375 25.77 -16.08 22.30
C ALA A 375 26.34 -17.21 23.17
N TYR A 376 26.12 -17.15 24.48
CA TYR A 376 26.49 -18.22 25.41
C TYR A 376 25.68 -19.48 25.16
N GLY A 377 24.37 -19.36 24.82
CA GLY A 377 23.50 -20.45 24.36
C GLY A 377 23.21 -21.54 25.40
N LYS A 378 23.61 -21.37 26.66
CA LYS A 378 23.36 -22.32 27.75
C LYS A 378 22.53 -21.67 28.85
N PRO A 379 21.70 -22.44 29.59
CA PRO A 379 20.97 -21.91 30.74
C PRO A 379 21.92 -21.30 31.76
N ILE A 380 21.63 -20.09 32.22
CA ILE A 380 22.43 -19.43 33.25
C ILE A 380 21.86 -19.79 34.61
N ASP A 381 22.68 -20.47 35.43
CA ASP A 381 22.38 -20.72 36.84
C ASP A 381 22.67 -19.47 37.66
N ARG A 382 21.62 -18.75 38.03
CA ARG A 382 21.70 -17.53 38.84
C ARG A 382 22.30 -17.76 40.23
N ASN A 383 22.34 -18.97 40.77
CA ASN A 383 22.94 -19.29 42.06
C ASN A 383 24.47 -19.16 42.05
N ARG A 384 25.06 -19.25 40.85
CA ARG A 384 26.52 -19.08 40.63
C ARG A 384 26.96 -17.61 40.64
N VAL A 385 25.97 -16.66 40.58
CA VAL A 385 26.26 -15.22 40.48
C VAL A 385 25.81 -14.49 41.75
N ARG A 386 26.68 -13.72 42.34
CA ARG A 386 26.41 -12.95 43.56
C ARG A 386 26.97 -11.52 43.42
N ASN A 387 26.48 -10.62 44.27
CA ASN A 387 27.00 -9.25 44.40
C ASN A 387 27.07 -8.51 43.05
N ILE A 388 25.97 -8.54 42.29
CA ILE A 388 25.88 -7.82 41.01
C ILE A 388 25.76 -6.32 41.30
N HIS A 389 26.72 -5.55 40.80
CA HIS A 389 26.73 -4.08 40.88
C HIS A 389 26.80 -3.49 39.48
N GLU A 390 25.74 -2.86 39.03
CA GLU A 390 25.70 -2.11 37.78
C GLU A 390 26.26 -0.71 38.03
N ILE A 391 27.25 -0.29 37.22
CA ILE A 391 27.87 1.03 37.24
C ILE A 391 27.41 1.77 36.00
N SER A 392 26.47 2.69 36.20
CA SER A 392 25.82 3.42 35.11
C SER A 392 26.82 4.04 34.13
N GLY A 393 26.66 3.74 32.84
CA GLY A 393 27.54 4.22 31.77
C GLY A 393 28.93 3.60 31.71
N HIS A 394 29.24 2.59 32.55
CA HIS A 394 30.54 1.93 32.61
C HIS A 394 30.47 0.42 32.37
N GLY A 395 29.50 -0.29 32.99
CA GLY A 395 29.32 -1.73 32.88
C GLY A 395 28.89 -2.38 34.20
N VAL A 396 29.14 -3.68 34.34
CA VAL A 396 28.71 -4.50 35.50
C VAL A 396 29.90 -5.16 36.15
N LYS A 397 29.83 -5.28 37.50
CA LYS A 397 30.75 -6.04 38.33
C LYS A 397 29.94 -7.08 39.11
N ALA A 398 30.33 -8.35 39.05
CA ALA A 398 29.64 -9.43 39.74
C ALA A 398 30.67 -10.45 40.28
N ALA A 399 30.25 -11.23 41.27
CA ALA A 399 31.02 -12.40 41.70
C ALA A 399 30.39 -13.64 41.02
N VAL A 400 31.16 -14.31 40.16
CA VAL A 400 30.75 -15.50 39.40
C VAL A 400 31.67 -16.65 39.82
N ASP A 401 31.10 -17.72 40.34
CA ASP A 401 31.84 -18.90 40.85
C ASP A 401 32.96 -18.55 41.84
N GLY A 402 32.81 -17.47 42.62
CA GLY A 402 33.80 -16.98 43.54
C GLY A 402 34.85 -16.02 42.97
N HIS A 403 34.89 -15.82 41.65
CA HIS A 403 35.74 -14.88 40.96
C HIS A 403 35.06 -13.51 40.78
N ILE A 404 35.77 -12.43 40.91
CA ILE A 404 35.28 -11.08 40.68
C ILE A 404 35.40 -10.78 39.19
N VAL A 405 34.24 -10.76 38.49
CA VAL A 405 34.14 -10.47 37.06
C VAL A 405 33.68 -9.04 36.86
N ALA A 406 34.35 -8.29 36.00
CA ALA A 406 33.96 -6.96 35.57
C ALA A 406 33.82 -6.95 34.05
N VAL A 407 32.67 -6.53 33.59
CA VAL A 407 32.30 -6.44 32.15
C VAL A 407 31.88 -5.01 31.85
N GLY A 408 32.50 -4.36 30.87
CA GLY A 408 32.15 -2.99 30.54
C GLY A 408 33.09 -2.33 29.55
N ASN A 409 32.93 -1.02 29.39
CA ASN A 409 33.73 -0.22 28.46
C ASN A 409 35.11 0.12 29.01
N ASP A 410 35.90 0.87 28.23
CA ASP A 410 37.25 1.34 28.62
C ASP A 410 37.25 2.20 29.88
N LYS A 411 36.15 2.91 30.17
CA LYS A 411 36.03 3.72 31.40
C LYS A 411 36.00 2.84 32.64
N LEU A 412 35.34 1.69 32.60
CA LEU A 412 35.32 0.71 33.69
C LEU A 412 36.74 0.18 33.96
N MET A 413 37.47 -0.19 32.91
CA MET A 413 38.84 -0.70 33.03
C MET A 413 39.76 0.35 33.63
N LYS A 414 39.65 1.60 33.19
CA LYS A 414 40.40 2.73 33.76
C LYS A 414 40.06 2.98 35.23
N GLN A 415 38.79 2.94 35.61
CA GLN A 415 38.33 3.11 37.00
C GLN A 415 38.88 2.01 37.91
N MET A 416 38.97 0.79 37.40
CA MET A 416 39.53 -0.36 38.12
C MET A 416 41.06 -0.44 38.04
N LYS A 417 41.73 0.48 37.33
CA LYS A 417 43.17 0.50 37.08
C LYS A 417 43.69 -0.78 36.41
N ILE A 418 42.91 -1.36 35.53
CA ILE A 418 43.25 -2.57 34.78
C ILE A 418 43.81 -2.15 33.42
N SER A 419 45.00 -2.62 33.08
CA SER A 419 45.56 -2.47 31.74
C SER A 419 44.78 -3.35 30.76
N TYR A 420 44.24 -2.78 29.69
CA TYR A 420 43.48 -3.48 28.67
C TYR A 420 44.11 -3.31 27.28
N VAL A 421 43.82 -4.22 26.39
CA VAL A 421 44.26 -4.16 25.00
C VAL A 421 43.27 -3.31 24.21
N PRO A 422 43.69 -2.18 23.58
CA PRO A 422 42.84 -1.42 22.72
C PRO A 422 42.36 -2.28 21.52
N CYS A 423 41.06 -2.30 21.29
CA CYS A 423 40.50 -3.00 20.15
C CYS A 423 40.04 -1.98 19.08
N HIS A 424 40.37 -2.28 17.84
CA HIS A 424 39.99 -1.45 16.68
C HIS A 424 38.86 -2.09 15.84
N SER A 425 38.31 -3.23 16.30
CA SER A 425 37.18 -3.89 15.66
C SER A 425 35.93 -3.00 15.66
N MET A 426 35.06 -3.22 14.70
CA MET A 426 33.80 -2.46 14.56
C MET A 426 32.76 -2.99 15.54
N GLY A 427 32.15 -2.10 16.31
CA GLY A 427 31.09 -2.43 17.26
C GLY A 427 31.34 -1.86 18.66
N THR A 428 30.45 -2.22 19.56
CA THR A 428 30.63 -1.94 21.00
C THR A 428 31.59 -2.95 21.58
N ILE A 429 32.69 -2.46 22.15
CA ILE A 429 33.70 -3.29 22.75
C ILE A 429 33.41 -3.41 24.24
N LEU A 430 33.20 -4.64 24.69
CA LEU A 430 33.07 -4.99 26.10
C LEU A 430 34.35 -5.64 26.57
N HIS A 431 35.09 -4.95 27.40
CA HIS A 431 36.26 -5.49 28.08
C HIS A 431 35.80 -6.36 29.24
N VAL A 432 36.45 -7.49 29.40
CA VAL A 432 36.19 -8.45 30.49
C VAL A 432 37.45 -8.57 31.32
N ALA A 433 37.32 -8.44 32.63
CA ALA A 433 38.38 -8.66 33.59
C ALA A 433 37.93 -9.62 34.69
N VAL A 434 38.80 -10.52 35.10
CA VAL A 434 38.54 -11.52 36.15
C VAL A 434 39.62 -11.37 37.21
N ASP A 435 39.21 -11.24 38.47
CA ASP A 435 40.09 -11.04 39.64
C ASP A 435 41.12 -9.91 39.44
N GLY A 436 40.68 -8.81 38.82
CA GLY A 436 41.52 -7.64 38.57
C GLY A 436 42.54 -7.80 37.43
N ARG A 437 42.49 -8.91 36.68
CA ARG A 437 43.34 -9.14 35.51
C ARG A 437 42.49 -9.07 34.23
N TYR A 438 43.05 -8.48 33.17
CA TYR A 438 42.39 -8.41 31.88
C TYR A 438 42.29 -9.78 31.23
N ALA A 439 41.10 -10.26 30.99
CA ALA A 439 40.84 -11.56 30.40
C ALA A 439 40.62 -11.50 28.86
N GLY A 440 40.11 -10.39 28.36
CA GLY A 440 39.85 -10.21 26.93
C GLY A 440 38.79 -9.16 26.65
N HIS A 441 38.28 -9.14 25.42
CA HIS A 441 37.15 -8.30 25.05
C HIS A 441 36.23 -9.01 24.09
N ILE A 442 34.98 -8.60 24.13
CA ILE A 442 33.89 -9.09 23.27
C ILE A 442 33.43 -7.93 22.41
N VAL A 443 33.34 -8.17 21.11
CA VAL A 443 32.86 -7.19 20.13
C VAL A 443 31.42 -7.50 19.80
N ILE A 444 30.53 -6.54 20.04
CA ILE A 444 29.11 -6.64 19.79
C ILE A 444 28.74 -5.58 18.76
N SER A 445 28.07 -5.97 17.69
CA SER A 445 27.59 -5.04 16.69
C SER A 445 26.20 -5.40 16.22
N ASP A 446 25.53 -4.40 15.68
CA ASP A 446 24.25 -4.55 15.01
C ASP A 446 24.47 -5.20 13.63
N VAL A 447 23.62 -6.12 13.26
CA VAL A 447 23.77 -6.93 12.05
C VAL A 447 23.00 -6.30 10.89
N ILE A 448 23.66 -6.12 9.75
CA ILE A 448 23.02 -5.66 8.51
C ILE A 448 21.97 -6.69 8.09
N LYS A 449 20.76 -6.20 7.75
CA LYS A 449 19.69 -7.09 7.28
C LYS A 449 20.07 -7.82 6.00
N PRO A 450 19.61 -9.05 5.83
CA PRO A 450 19.65 -9.72 4.53
C PRO A 450 19.04 -8.79 3.46
N HIS A 451 19.59 -8.78 2.26
CA HIS A 451 19.12 -7.95 1.14
C HIS A 451 19.28 -6.42 1.27
N ALA A 452 19.78 -5.84 2.38
CA ALA A 452 19.96 -4.39 2.49
C ALA A 452 20.83 -3.80 1.36
N CYS A 453 21.99 -4.43 1.08
CA CYS A 453 22.86 -4.03 -0.04
C CYS A 453 22.14 -4.17 -1.41
N GLN A 454 21.38 -5.25 -1.58
CA GLN A 454 20.62 -5.49 -2.81
C GLN A 454 19.50 -4.48 -3.00
N ALA A 455 18.84 -4.09 -1.90
CA ALA A 455 17.79 -3.07 -1.87
C ALA A 455 18.34 -1.72 -2.32
N ILE A 456 19.45 -1.26 -1.74
CA ILE A 456 20.09 0.01 -2.14
C ILE A 456 20.51 -0.02 -3.62
N ALA A 457 21.12 -1.11 -4.08
CA ALA A 457 21.49 -1.28 -5.47
C ALA A 457 20.27 -1.29 -6.41
N ALA A 458 19.16 -1.93 -6.01
CA ALA A 458 17.90 -1.94 -6.76
C ALA A 458 17.27 -0.55 -6.83
N LEU A 459 17.26 0.19 -5.72
CA LEU A 459 16.76 1.57 -5.67
C LEU A 459 17.51 2.50 -6.62
N LYS A 460 18.84 2.43 -6.63
CA LYS A 460 19.71 3.21 -7.55
C LYS A 460 19.43 2.85 -9.00
N ARG A 461 19.35 1.56 -9.33
CA ARG A 461 19.00 1.08 -10.69
C ARG A 461 17.62 1.57 -11.13
N ASN A 462 16.69 1.70 -10.19
CA ASN A 462 15.35 2.20 -10.42
C ASN A 462 15.26 3.73 -10.40
N GLY A 463 16.38 4.47 -10.46
CA GLY A 463 16.43 5.91 -10.64
C GLY A 463 16.17 6.71 -9.37
N ILE A 464 16.50 6.16 -8.20
CA ILE A 464 16.72 6.96 -7.00
C ILE A 464 18.04 7.71 -7.18
N LYS A 465 18.00 9.02 -7.01
CA LYS A 465 19.14 9.90 -7.22
C LYS A 465 20.12 9.89 -6.07
N GLN A 466 19.61 9.74 -4.85
CA GLN A 466 20.41 9.80 -3.63
C GLN A 466 19.80 8.97 -2.53
N THR A 467 20.65 8.19 -1.87
CA THR A 467 20.34 7.40 -0.68
C THR A 467 21.17 7.94 0.49
N VAL A 468 20.52 8.20 1.61
CA VAL A 468 21.14 8.82 2.80
C VAL A 468 20.86 7.97 4.02
N MET A 469 21.84 7.74 4.87
CA MET A 469 21.65 7.08 6.17
C MET A 469 21.74 8.11 7.29
N LEU A 470 20.77 8.11 8.21
CA LEU A 470 20.73 8.95 9.40
C LEU A 470 20.88 8.05 10.64
N THR A 471 21.80 8.36 11.54
CA THR A 471 22.04 7.54 12.75
C THR A 471 22.57 8.34 13.91
N GLY A 472 22.24 7.91 15.13
CA GLY A 472 22.86 8.41 16.37
C GLY A 472 24.23 7.79 16.67
N ASP A 473 24.67 6.80 15.90
CA ASP A 473 25.95 6.12 16.11
C ASP A 473 27.15 7.04 15.89
N THR A 474 28.31 6.60 16.42
CA THR A 474 29.57 7.27 16.16
C THR A 474 29.90 7.28 14.68
N ARG A 475 30.60 8.34 14.25
CA ARG A 475 30.96 8.56 12.85
C ARG A 475 31.62 7.34 12.20
N ARG A 476 32.57 6.71 12.92
CA ARG A 476 33.32 5.55 12.41
C ARG A 476 32.41 4.35 12.12
N THR A 477 31.51 4.02 13.03
CA THR A 477 30.56 2.91 12.86
C THR A 477 29.60 3.19 11.70
N ALA A 478 29.09 4.41 11.63
CA ALA A 478 28.16 4.84 10.61
C ALA A 478 28.76 4.81 9.20
N GLU A 479 29.99 5.31 9.02
CA GLU A 479 30.70 5.33 7.73
C GLU A 479 30.97 3.90 7.21
N ASN A 480 31.30 2.96 8.09
CA ASN A 480 31.55 1.57 7.71
C ASN A 480 30.27 0.87 7.26
N ILE A 481 29.19 0.96 8.03
CA ILE A 481 27.89 0.39 7.65
C ILE A 481 27.39 1.01 6.34
N ALA A 482 27.54 2.33 6.19
CA ALA A 482 27.17 3.04 4.97
C ALA A 482 27.92 2.50 3.73
N LYS A 483 29.20 2.23 3.88
CA LYS A 483 30.03 1.64 2.82
C LYS A 483 29.60 0.21 2.50
N ASP A 484 29.35 -0.61 3.53
CA ASP A 484 28.95 -2.01 3.36
C ASP A 484 27.59 -2.12 2.69
N VAL A 485 26.62 -1.29 3.08
CA VAL A 485 25.27 -1.25 2.50
C VAL A 485 25.25 -0.53 1.14
N GLY A 486 26.19 0.38 0.93
CA GLY A 486 26.34 1.11 -0.34
C GLY A 486 25.46 2.36 -0.46
N VAL A 487 25.10 3.03 0.64
CA VAL A 487 24.39 4.32 0.61
C VAL A 487 25.35 5.46 0.17
N ASP A 488 24.78 6.54 -0.40
CA ASP A 488 25.59 7.63 -0.99
C ASP A 488 26.13 8.60 0.05
N GLN A 489 25.35 8.85 1.11
CA GLN A 489 25.72 9.76 2.19
C GLN A 489 25.30 9.20 3.55
N VAL A 490 26.04 9.60 4.58
CA VAL A 490 25.75 9.26 5.97
C VAL A 490 25.89 10.48 6.86
N TYR A 491 24.97 10.62 7.80
CA TYR A 491 25.04 11.58 8.91
C TYR A 491 24.96 10.81 10.20
N SER A 492 25.99 10.97 11.03
CA SER A 492 26.21 10.28 12.31
C SER A 492 26.01 11.23 13.50
N GLU A 493 25.98 10.65 14.70
CA GLU A 493 25.90 11.37 15.98
C GLU A 493 24.68 12.30 16.09
N LEU A 494 23.58 11.94 15.42
CA LEU A 494 22.34 12.72 15.37
C LEU A 494 21.46 12.42 16.58
N LEU A 495 20.95 13.45 17.23
CA LEU A 495 19.81 13.36 18.13
C LEU A 495 18.50 13.30 17.30
N PRO A 496 17.38 12.87 17.90
CA PRO A 496 16.09 12.80 17.16
C PRO A 496 15.70 14.11 16.48
N ALA A 497 15.89 15.26 17.14
CA ALA A 497 15.64 16.57 16.55
C ALA A 497 16.57 16.89 15.35
N ASP A 498 17.81 16.42 15.40
CA ASP A 498 18.77 16.63 14.32
C ASP A 498 18.41 15.82 13.08
N LYS A 499 17.83 14.61 13.26
CA LYS A 499 17.29 13.82 12.13
C LYS A 499 16.21 14.59 11.38
N VAL A 500 15.25 15.21 12.10
CA VAL A 500 14.20 16.05 11.51
C VAL A 500 14.81 17.21 10.72
N ASN A 501 15.75 17.95 11.34
CA ASN A 501 16.46 19.07 10.68
C ASN A 501 17.19 18.62 9.40
N LYS A 502 17.79 17.41 9.40
CA LYS A 502 18.46 16.85 8.22
C LYS A 502 17.47 16.53 7.10
N VAL A 503 16.33 15.94 7.44
CA VAL A 503 15.24 15.69 6.46
C VAL A 503 14.73 16.99 5.87
N GLU A 504 14.55 18.05 6.66
CA GLU A 504 14.17 19.38 6.16
C GLU A 504 15.21 19.97 5.21
N GLN A 505 16.51 19.83 5.51
CA GLN A 505 17.58 20.24 4.61
C GLN A 505 17.57 19.48 3.28
N LEU A 506 17.24 18.18 3.30
CA LEU A 506 17.10 17.36 2.10
C LEU A 506 15.85 17.77 1.29
N LEU A 507 14.73 18.06 1.97
CA LEU A 507 13.51 18.58 1.36
C LEU A 507 13.73 19.90 0.64
N ALA A 508 14.55 20.79 1.21
CA ALA A 508 14.88 22.09 0.60
C ALA A 508 15.78 21.97 -0.65
N ARG A 509 16.52 20.87 -0.80
CA ARG A 509 17.46 20.66 -1.92
C ARG A 509 16.85 19.94 -3.12
N LYS A 510 15.72 19.24 -2.94
CA LYS A 510 15.06 18.49 -4.03
C LYS A 510 14.36 19.40 -5.02
N GLY A 511 14.19 18.94 -6.27
CA GLY A 511 13.36 19.62 -7.27
C GLY A 511 11.85 19.58 -6.90
N GLU A 512 11.07 20.53 -7.41
CA GLU A 512 9.64 20.66 -7.09
C GLU A 512 8.83 19.38 -7.35
N LYS A 513 9.15 18.64 -8.41
CA LYS A 513 8.46 17.39 -8.80
C LYS A 513 9.08 16.14 -8.18
N GLU A 514 10.14 16.29 -7.41
CA GLU A 514 10.85 15.17 -6.78
C GLU A 514 10.40 15.03 -5.34
N LYS A 515 10.33 13.79 -4.87
CA LYS A 515 9.87 13.46 -3.53
C LYS A 515 10.97 12.77 -2.73
N LEU A 516 10.97 13.03 -1.42
CA LEU A 516 11.85 12.43 -0.42
C LEU A 516 11.04 11.45 0.41
N ALA A 517 11.48 10.18 0.43
CA ALA A 517 10.98 9.20 1.39
C ALA A 517 11.90 9.13 2.61
N PHE A 518 11.33 8.94 3.78
CA PHE A 518 12.05 8.51 4.98
C PHE A 518 11.62 7.09 5.35
N VAL A 519 12.59 6.24 5.66
CA VAL A 519 12.35 4.84 6.05
C VAL A 519 12.89 4.63 7.45
N GLY A 520 12.03 4.15 8.36
CA GLY A 520 12.36 3.91 9.76
C GLY A 520 11.56 2.75 10.36
N ASP A 521 11.84 2.40 11.62
CA ASP A 521 11.08 1.39 12.38
C ASP A 521 9.80 1.97 13.03
N GLY A 522 9.66 3.29 13.04
CA GLY A 522 8.48 4.03 13.49
C GLY A 522 8.37 4.26 15.00
N ILE A 523 9.10 3.57 15.83
CA ILE A 523 9.02 3.74 17.30
C ILE A 523 9.65 5.05 17.74
N ASN A 524 10.89 5.30 17.27
CA ASN A 524 11.66 6.49 17.65
C ASN A 524 11.62 7.60 16.58
N ASP A 525 11.23 7.26 15.36
CA ASP A 525 11.33 8.10 14.19
C ASP A 525 9.98 8.68 13.71
N ALA A 526 8.89 8.51 14.48
CA ALA A 526 7.57 9.04 14.13
C ALA A 526 7.58 10.53 13.70
N PRO A 527 8.31 11.44 14.39
CA PRO A 527 8.40 12.83 13.95
C PRO A 527 9.12 13.01 12.61
N VAL A 528 10.04 12.12 12.28
CA VAL A 528 10.80 12.17 11.01
C VAL A 528 9.96 11.59 9.87
N LEU A 529 9.22 10.48 10.13
CA LEU A 529 8.29 9.86 9.19
C LEU A 529 7.23 10.85 8.72
N THR A 530 6.61 11.58 9.65
CA THR A 530 5.57 12.56 9.33
C THR A 530 6.11 13.82 8.64
N ARG A 531 7.39 14.12 8.78
CA ARG A 531 8.01 15.32 8.19
C ARG A 531 8.47 15.12 6.75
N ALA A 532 8.77 13.92 6.33
CA ALA A 532 9.14 13.61 4.94
C ALA A 532 7.96 13.82 3.97
N ASP A 533 8.21 13.84 2.65
CA ASP A 533 7.09 13.82 1.68
C ASP A 533 6.30 12.50 1.78
N ILE A 534 6.97 11.41 2.19
CA ILE A 534 6.35 10.12 2.45
C ILE A 534 7.16 9.36 3.50
N GLY A 535 6.48 8.89 4.53
CA GLY A 535 7.02 8.04 5.59
C GLY A 535 6.77 6.57 5.30
N ILE A 536 7.81 5.73 5.41
CA ILE A 536 7.75 4.29 5.21
C ILE A 536 8.18 3.60 6.50
N ALA A 537 7.30 2.84 7.14
CA ALA A 537 7.63 2.02 8.30
C ALA A 537 7.97 0.59 7.88
N MET A 538 9.03 0.04 8.47
CA MET A 538 9.48 -1.33 8.24
C MET A 538 9.18 -2.22 9.45
N GLY A 539 8.84 -3.50 9.20
CA GLY A 539 8.66 -4.50 10.23
C GLY A 539 7.57 -4.17 11.24
N ALA A 540 6.55 -3.40 10.81
CA ALA A 540 5.57 -2.77 11.69
C ALA A 540 4.58 -3.75 12.36
N MET A 541 4.77 -5.06 12.22
CA MET A 541 3.90 -6.10 12.79
C MET A 541 3.94 -6.19 14.32
N GLY A 542 4.13 -5.12 15.02
CA GLY A 542 4.15 -5.06 16.48
C GLY A 542 4.13 -3.65 17.03
N SER A 543 4.26 -2.65 16.17
CA SER A 543 4.31 -1.24 16.57
C SER A 543 3.13 -0.45 16.01
N ASP A 544 2.10 -0.28 16.84
CA ASP A 544 0.93 0.55 16.50
C ASP A 544 1.32 1.98 16.17
N ALA A 545 2.30 2.54 16.90
CA ALA A 545 2.82 3.88 16.65
C ALA A 545 3.48 4.04 15.27
N ALA A 546 4.19 3.00 14.81
CA ALA A 546 4.77 2.98 13.47
C ALA A 546 3.69 2.93 12.38
N ILE A 547 2.70 2.07 12.59
CA ILE A 547 1.56 1.96 11.68
C ILE A 547 0.83 3.29 11.58
N GLU A 548 0.60 3.99 12.68
CA GLU A 548 -0.12 5.28 12.69
C GLU A 548 0.67 6.40 12.01
N ALA A 549 1.96 6.51 12.28
CA ALA A 549 2.81 7.61 11.82
C ALA A 549 3.24 7.52 10.35
N ALA A 550 3.28 6.32 9.75
CA ALA A 550 3.75 6.12 8.40
C ALA A 550 2.63 6.18 7.36
N ASP A 551 2.95 6.61 6.14
CA ASP A 551 2.06 6.64 4.97
C ASP A 551 2.06 5.29 4.22
N VAL A 552 3.18 4.56 4.34
CA VAL A 552 3.40 3.24 3.77
C VAL A 552 3.95 2.32 4.86
N VAL A 553 3.37 1.14 5.00
CA VAL A 553 3.80 0.15 5.99
C VAL A 553 4.23 -1.11 5.27
N LEU A 554 5.48 -1.54 5.52
CA LEU A 554 5.99 -2.80 5.04
C LEU A 554 5.80 -3.84 6.15
N MET A 555 5.01 -4.87 5.85
CA MET A 555 4.61 -5.88 6.83
C MET A 555 5.75 -6.84 7.18
N ASP A 556 6.60 -7.12 6.20
CA ASP A 556 7.84 -7.86 6.42
C ASP A 556 9.00 -6.91 6.73
N ASP A 557 10.08 -7.49 7.22
CA ASP A 557 11.28 -6.76 7.63
C ASP A 557 12.38 -6.74 6.56
N ASP A 558 12.01 -6.99 5.27
CA ASP A 558 12.95 -7.01 4.15
C ASP A 558 13.07 -5.63 3.47
N PRO A 559 14.26 -4.99 3.49
CA PRO A 559 14.50 -3.72 2.81
C PRO A 559 14.22 -3.73 1.29
N LEU A 560 14.21 -4.91 0.64
CA LEU A 560 13.94 -5.04 -0.78
C LEU A 560 12.51 -4.62 -1.15
N GLN A 561 11.57 -4.74 -0.21
CA GLN A 561 10.18 -4.31 -0.39
C GLN A 561 10.03 -2.82 -0.66
N ILE A 562 10.98 -2.00 -0.22
CA ILE A 562 11.00 -0.56 -0.55
C ILE A 562 11.12 -0.37 -2.06
N ALA A 563 12.01 -1.14 -2.70
CA ALA A 563 12.18 -1.08 -4.15
C ALA A 563 10.95 -1.61 -4.89
N ASN A 564 10.31 -2.67 -4.38
CA ASN A 564 9.07 -3.22 -4.93
C ASN A 564 7.93 -2.21 -4.83
N ALA A 565 7.77 -1.53 -3.69
CA ALA A 565 6.76 -0.50 -3.47
C ALA A 565 6.88 0.65 -4.49
N ILE A 566 8.10 1.14 -4.72
CA ILE A 566 8.37 2.21 -5.69
C ILE A 566 8.07 1.75 -7.13
N LEU A 567 8.49 0.54 -7.51
CA LEU A 567 8.25 0.00 -8.85
C LEU A 567 6.76 -0.20 -9.14
N LEU A 568 6.04 -0.75 -8.17
CA LEU A 568 4.60 -0.97 -8.26
C LEU A 568 3.86 0.37 -8.39
N SER A 569 4.24 1.35 -7.58
CA SER A 569 3.66 2.70 -7.64
C SER A 569 3.92 3.38 -8.98
N ARG A 570 5.12 3.26 -9.53
CA ARG A 570 5.46 3.78 -10.88
C ARG A 570 4.70 3.09 -11.99
N LYS A 571 4.49 1.78 -11.90
CA LYS A 571 3.66 1.03 -12.84
C LYS A 571 2.20 1.50 -12.78
N CYS A 572 1.66 1.66 -11.58
CA CYS A 572 0.30 2.17 -11.39
C CYS A 572 0.15 3.56 -12.02
N LEU A 573 1.04 4.48 -11.70
CA LEU A 573 1.01 5.85 -12.24
C LEU A 573 1.17 5.88 -13.77
N ARG A 574 2.00 5.00 -14.35
CA ARG A 574 2.10 4.84 -15.80
C ARG A 574 0.77 4.43 -16.43
N ILE A 575 0.08 3.44 -15.83
CA ILE A 575 -1.25 3.00 -16.29
C ILE A 575 -2.27 4.14 -16.22
N VAL A 576 -2.22 4.96 -15.15
CA VAL A 576 -3.05 6.16 -15.01
C VAL A 576 -2.81 7.12 -16.19
N TYR A 577 -1.54 7.44 -16.50
CA TYR A 577 -1.22 8.31 -17.63
C TYR A 577 -1.57 7.69 -19.00
N GLU A 578 -1.36 6.38 -19.19
CA GLU A 578 -1.80 5.67 -20.39
C GLU A 578 -3.30 5.85 -20.61
N ASN A 579 -4.11 5.67 -19.55
CA ASN A 579 -5.56 5.86 -19.61
C ASN A 579 -5.95 7.32 -19.91
N ILE A 580 -5.27 8.30 -19.30
CA ILE A 580 -5.53 9.72 -19.54
C ILE A 580 -5.28 10.06 -21.02
N VAL A 581 -4.10 9.73 -21.53
CA VAL A 581 -3.71 10.07 -22.90
C VAL A 581 -4.59 9.35 -23.92
N PHE A 582 -4.87 8.07 -23.70
CA PHE A 582 -5.72 7.26 -24.55
C PHE A 582 -7.16 7.79 -24.60
N ALA A 583 -7.78 8.01 -23.44
CA ALA A 583 -9.15 8.47 -23.35
C ALA A 583 -9.33 9.90 -23.95
N LEU A 584 -8.45 10.84 -23.59
CA LEU A 584 -8.51 12.20 -24.14
C LEU A 584 -8.21 12.22 -25.63
N GLY A 585 -7.21 11.46 -26.09
CA GLY A 585 -6.82 11.40 -27.50
C GLY A 585 -7.96 10.94 -28.39
N ILE A 586 -8.61 9.80 -28.04
CA ILE A 586 -9.76 9.30 -28.79
C ILE A 586 -10.94 10.27 -28.69
N LYS A 587 -11.22 10.84 -27.52
CA LYS A 587 -12.34 11.77 -27.36
C LYS A 587 -12.19 13.03 -28.22
N PHE A 588 -11.04 13.68 -28.21
CA PHE A 588 -10.82 14.86 -29.05
C PHE A 588 -10.91 14.53 -30.56
N LEU A 589 -10.38 13.37 -30.96
CA LEU A 589 -10.54 12.89 -32.34
C LEU A 589 -12.02 12.70 -32.70
N CYS A 590 -12.78 12.00 -31.84
CA CYS A 590 -14.19 11.73 -32.09
C CYS A 590 -15.05 13.00 -32.04
N LEU A 591 -14.76 13.95 -31.16
CA LEU A 591 -15.41 15.27 -31.12
C LEU A 591 -15.21 16.04 -32.42
N GLY A 592 -13.98 16.03 -32.95
CA GLY A 592 -13.67 16.64 -34.25
C GLY A 592 -14.45 15.99 -35.38
N LEU A 593 -14.47 14.66 -35.46
CA LEU A 593 -15.26 13.89 -36.47
C LEU A 593 -16.74 14.13 -36.34
N GLY A 594 -17.28 14.23 -35.11
CA GLY A 594 -18.68 14.54 -34.85
C GLY A 594 -19.06 15.94 -35.30
N ALA A 595 -18.24 16.94 -35.03
CA ALA A 595 -18.47 18.33 -35.44
C ALA A 595 -18.49 18.48 -36.98
N VAL A 596 -17.60 17.75 -37.67
CA VAL A 596 -17.57 17.75 -39.16
C VAL A 596 -18.74 16.93 -39.77
N GLY A 597 -19.41 16.08 -38.97
CA GLY A 597 -20.54 15.27 -39.42
C GLY A 597 -20.16 13.91 -40.04
N ILE A 598 -18.92 13.45 -39.79
CA ILE A 598 -18.46 12.11 -40.22
C ILE A 598 -18.91 11.04 -39.21
N ALA A 599 -18.97 11.37 -37.93
CA ALA A 599 -19.38 10.45 -36.89
C ALA A 599 -20.91 10.38 -36.78
N ASN A 600 -21.42 9.17 -36.62
CA ASN A 600 -22.82 8.89 -36.30
C ASN A 600 -23.01 8.53 -34.82
N MET A 601 -24.24 8.35 -34.37
CA MET A 601 -24.56 8.02 -32.97
C MET A 601 -23.90 6.71 -32.49
N TRP A 602 -23.81 5.70 -33.34
CA TRP A 602 -23.15 4.42 -33.01
C TRP A 602 -21.65 4.61 -32.76
N PHE A 603 -21.02 5.46 -33.55
CA PHE A 603 -19.61 5.83 -33.36
C PHE A 603 -19.40 6.59 -32.04
N ALA A 604 -20.36 7.47 -31.70
CA ALA A 604 -20.36 8.19 -30.42
C ALA A 604 -20.43 7.24 -29.22
N ILE A 605 -21.32 6.25 -29.28
CA ILE A 605 -21.45 5.21 -28.24
C ILE A 605 -20.16 4.42 -28.10
N PHE A 606 -19.54 3.99 -29.20
CA PHE A 606 -18.27 3.28 -29.16
C PHE A 606 -17.16 4.14 -28.55
N ALA A 607 -17.08 5.41 -28.92
CA ALA A 607 -16.10 6.36 -28.41
C ALA A 607 -16.24 6.62 -26.88
N ASP A 608 -17.44 6.48 -26.34
CA ASP A 608 -17.67 6.65 -24.90
C ASP A 608 -17.53 5.32 -24.14
N VAL A 609 -18.39 4.36 -24.43
CA VAL A 609 -18.47 3.08 -23.69
C VAL A 609 -17.31 2.15 -24.02
N GLY A 610 -16.93 2.04 -25.31
CA GLY A 610 -15.82 1.18 -25.74
C GLY A 610 -14.48 1.62 -25.14
N VAL A 611 -14.21 2.93 -25.19
CA VAL A 611 -12.99 3.51 -24.60
C VAL A 611 -12.97 3.32 -23.08
N MET A 612 -14.10 3.48 -22.41
CA MET A 612 -14.23 3.24 -20.98
C MET A 612 -13.91 1.78 -20.62
N ILE A 613 -14.45 0.81 -21.33
CA ILE A 613 -14.18 -0.62 -21.10
C ILE A 613 -12.68 -0.92 -21.29
N LEU A 614 -12.06 -0.41 -22.35
CA LEU A 614 -10.63 -0.59 -22.60
C LEU A 614 -9.77 0.04 -21.48
N ALA A 615 -10.13 1.23 -21.02
CA ALA A 615 -9.43 1.89 -19.92
C ALA A 615 -9.58 1.14 -18.58
N ILE A 616 -10.75 0.54 -18.31
CA ILE A 616 -10.97 -0.32 -17.14
C ILE A 616 -10.10 -1.59 -17.24
N LEU A 617 -10.07 -2.24 -18.40
CA LEU A 617 -9.23 -3.43 -18.61
C LEU A 617 -7.74 -3.11 -18.43
N ASN A 618 -7.29 -1.94 -18.88
CA ASN A 618 -5.94 -1.48 -18.65
C ASN A 618 -5.67 -1.20 -17.15
N ALA A 619 -6.64 -0.61 -16.43
CA ALA A 619 -6.54 -0.34 -15.00
C ALA A 619 -6.33 -1.61 -14.16
N ILE A 620 -7.00 -2.72 -14.52
CA ILE A 620 -6.86 -4.03 -13.84
C ILE A 620 -5.40 -4.55 -13.88
N ARG A 621 -4.59 -4.16 -14.87
CA ARG A 621 -3.17 -4.54 -14.94
C ARG A 621 -2.35 -4.01 -13.76
N ALA A 622 -2.84 -3.00 -13.04
CA ALA A 622 -2.20 -2.49 -11.83
C ALA A 622 -2.24 -3.48 -10.64
N LEU A 623 -3.15 -4.47 -10.66
CA LEU A 623 -3.22 -5.53 -9.66
C LEU A 623 -1.99 -6.46 -9.64
N TYR A 624 -1.25 -6.54 -10.75
CA TYR A 624 -0.14 -7.47 -10.88
C TYR A 624 1.18 -6.73 -10.60
N ALA A 625 1.78 -7.02 -9.45
CA ALA A 625 3.05 -6.43 -9.06
C ALA A 625 4.19 -6.86 -9.99
N PRO A 626 5.07 -5.94 -10.42
CA PRO A 626 6.35 -6.32 -10.97
C PRO A 626 7.25 -6.69 -9.79
N SER A 627 7.51 -7.98 -9.55
CA SER A 627 8.54 -8.37 -8.58
C SER A 627 9.92 -7.95 -9.09
N VAL A 628 10.76 -7.40 -8.19
CA VAL A 628 12.20 -7.39 -8.42
C VAL A 628 12.63 -8.84 -8.39
N SER A 629 12.68 -9.47 -9.54
CA SER A 629 13.27 -10.79 -9.70
C SER A 629 14.72 -10.68 -9.21
N ILE A 630 15.02 -11.30 -8.09
CA ILE A 630 16.39 -11.63 -7.73
C ILE A 630 16.82 -12.64 -8.80
N LYS A 631 17.36 -12.15 -9.93
CA LYS A 631 18.15 -13.03 -10.78
C LYS A 631 19.18 -13.63 -9.83
N LYS A 632 19.08 -14.93 -9.60
CA LYS A 632 20.14 -15.74 -9.01
C LYS A 632 21.41 -15.55 -9.82
N ASP A 633 22.13 -14.48 -9.58
CA ASP A 633 23.55 -14.36 -9.90
C ASP A 633 24.34 -15.20 -8.88
N SER A 634 23.99 -16.48 -8.82
CA SER A 634 24.71 -17.51 -8.09
C SER A 634 25.96 -17.95 -8.88
N ARG A 635 26.61 -17.04 -9.58
CA ARG A 635 27.92 -17.28 -10.17
C ARG A 635 28.80 -16.04 -9.98
N LYS A 636 29.60 -16.07 -8.91
CA LYS A 636 30.79 -15.31 -8.54
C LYS A 636 30.68 -14.59 -7.20
N MET A 637 30.55 -15.35 -6.14
CA MET A 637 31.21 -15.03 -4.89
C MET A 637 31.82 -16.32 -4.37
N VAL A 638 32.85 -16.76 -5.06
CA VAL A 638 33.82 -17.69 -4.50
C VAL A 638 34.53 -16.93 -3.40
N LEU A 639 34.24 -17.32 -2.17
CA LEU A 639 35.05 -17.02 -0.99
C LEU A 639 36.50 -17.36 -1.33
N GLN A 640 37.34 -16.35 -1.47
CA GLN A 640 38.77 -16.54 -1.27
C GLN A 640 39.01 -16.74 0.22
N PRO A 641 39.56 -17.86 0.65
CA PRO A 641 40.03 -17.98 2.01
C PRO A 641 41.22 -17.06 2.15
N GLN A 642 41.12 -16.08 3.06
CA GLN A 642 42.28 -15.37 3.53
C GLN A 642 43.10 -16.35 4.37
N SER A 643 44.19 -16.80 3.80
CA SER A 643 45.30 -17.42 4.50
C SER A 643 46.12 -16.34 5.18
N GLU A 644 46.47 -16.63 6.44
CA GLU A 644 47.43 -16.01 7.37
C GLU A 644 46.95 -14.80 8.14
#